data_645d3f33e55fd7b0b0fe85abf90b079c
#
_entry.id   645d3f33e55fd7b0b0fe85abf90b079c
#
_cell.length_a   1.000
_cell.length_b   1.000
_cell.length_c   1.000
_cell.angle_alpha   90.00
_cell.angle_beta   90.00
_cell.angle_gamma   90.00
#
_symmetry.space_group_name_H-M   'P 1'
#
loop_
_entity.id
_entity.type
_entity.pdbx_description
1 polymer ?
#
loop_
_entity_poly.entity_id
_entity_poly.type
_entity_poly.pdbx_seq_one_letter_code
_entity_poly.pdbx_strand_id
1 'polypeptide(L)'
;MTTATDLVGLTSEQVAERVARGQTNDAPDPRSRSLGSIIRSNTLTWFNALIGSMWVVMWFVAPFQDSLFGFVIVANSLIGIVQEYRASRALAKLSVIGEAKPMVRRNGVDIEIRPSEVVLDDLVVLRSGDQLVVDGEVVAADGLEIDESLLTGEADPIDKAVGDQAMSGSFVVAGSGLYVATRVGRDSFAAGLTEQAKQFTQTKSELRDDIAKFVRLASFMIPPVGILLLISQLRANQSVDDAIRGTIAGVVTMVPEGLVLLTSIAMAVAVVRLAQRKVLVQDLPAVEVLARVDTVCVDKTGTLTEPGMAVTDVEVLDPSVDVDAALAAMGASEESPNPTLAAVAQAYSNPTWSMVEGIAFSSARKWSAATFHDHGTWLLGAPEVVLGDAEPEVRERAETLAAQGSRVLLLARATGPGPDAERGPGEVTPAALVVIDQRLRPDAAETVRYFLDQEVAVKVISGDNPATVGAIATQAGVPGAHDPLDARELTEDPAQLEEPIDSHSVFGRVTPAQKQAMVGALHLRGRTVAMTGDGVNDVLALKQADLGIAMGSGSSATRAVAQLVLLDNKFSVMPHVVAEGRRVLGNIERVSDVFLTKTFYATIISAFIGLSVLFTLGANGQPLEFPYLPRHFTLISSLTIGIPGFFLALMPNTERFRPGFLRRVLLFAVPAGVICAAAGLGTYLVVLSIGEPLADARSAATIALFIVTFAVLVHSARPLDLLRLGVCAAMLLSFVVVLFVPWLSNFFAVYVQPERDTAIAVAFGLGGALLVSVTARVTDRLRRA
;
A
#
# COMPACT_ATOMS: atom_id res chain seq x y z
N MET A 1 -21.19 28.96 36.82
CA MET A 1 -21.83 27.86 36.12
C MET A 1 -22.41 28.45 34.86
N THR A 2 -21.69 28.36 33.75
CA THR A 2 -22.16 28.77 32.40
C THR A 2 -23.05 27.65 31.91
N THR A 3 -24.31 27.89 31.72
CA THR A 3 -25.23 26.91 31.18
C THR A 3 -24.89 26.67 29.72
N ALA A 4 -24.99 25.43 29.23
CA ALA A 4 -24.64 25.00 27.86
C ALA A 4 -25.35 25.84 26.76
N THR A 5 -26.38 26.61 27.10
CA THR A 5 -27.17 27.47 26.20
C THR A 5 -26.47 28.78 25.80
N ASP A 6 -25.36 29.18 26.49
CA ASP A 6 -24.69 30.46 26.24
C ASP A 6 -23.43 30.38 25.38
N LEU A 7 -23.10 29.17 24.86
CA LEU A 7 -21.89 28.94 24.07
C LEU A 7 -22.18 29.18 22.58
N VAL A 8 -22.05 30.40 22.11
CA VAL A 8 -22.36 30.84 20.74
C VAL A 8 -21.21 30.52 19.76
N GLY A 9 -20.01 30.27 20.28
CA GLY A 9 -18.80 30.08 19.47
C GLY A 9 -18.29 31.38 18.82
N LEU A 10 -17.23 31.27 18.00
CA LEU A 10 -16.58 32.42 17.36
C LEU A 10 -17.46 33.07 16.30
N THR A 11 -17.36 34.40 16.17
CA THR A 11 -17.93 35.11 15.02
C THR A 11 -17.08 34.99 13.78
N SER A 12 -17.65 35.22 12.60
CA SER A 12 -16.92 35.17 11.33
C SER A 12 -15.72 36.11 11.28
N GLU A 13 -15.82 37.27 11.95
CA GLU A 13 -14.74 38.26 12.05
C GLU A 13 -13.59 37.76 12.94
N GLN A 14 -13.93 37.13 14.08
CA GLN A 14 -12.96 36.52 14.98
C GLN A 14 -12.24 35.34 14.31
N VAL A 15 -12.93 34.53 13.51
CA VAL A 15 -12.31 33.44 12.72
C VAL A 15 -11.33 34.03 11.70
N ALA A 16 -11.72 35.08 10.96
CA ALA A 16 -10.83 35.72 10.00
C ALA A 16 -9.58 36.31 10.65
N GLU A 17 -9.69 36.86 11.85
CA GLU A 17 -8.55 37.38 12.62
C GLU A 17 -7.57 36.25 12.99
N ARG A 18 -8.06 35.07 13.45
CA ARG A 18 -7.21 33.92 13.80
C ARG A 18 -6.53 33.33 12.56
N VAL A 19 -7.24 33.24 11.44
CA VAL A 19 -6.67 32.83 10.16
C VAL A 19 -5.55 33.78 9.74
N ALA A 20 -5.74 35.09 9.84
CA ALA A 20 -4.71 36.09 9.52
C ALA A 20 -3.48 36.01 10.42
N ARG A 21 -3.64 35.53 11.67
CA ARG A 21 -2.53 35.28 12.61
C ARG A 21 -1.86 33.92 12.43
N GLY A 22 -2.33 33.08 11.50
CA GLY A 22 -1.82 31.71 11.28
C GLY A 22 -2.19 30.74 12.42
N GLN A 23 -3.23 31.04 13.19
CA GLN A 23 -3.74 30.21 14.29
C GLN A 23 -4.77 29.20 13.78
N THR A 24 -4.40 28.47 12.73
CA THR A 24 -5.21 27.45 12.07
C THR A 24 -4.65 26.06 12.32
N ASN A 25 -5.48 25.05 12.21
CA ASN A 25 -5.06 23.65 12.25
C ASN A 25 -4.49 23.17 10.89
N ASP A 26 -3.95 24.11 10.11
CA ASP A 26 -3.27 23.81 8.84
C ASP A 26 -1.83 23.35 9.13
N ALA A 27 -1.65 22.06 9.34
CA ALA A 27 -0.32 21.44 9.38
C ALA A 27 0.03 20.98 7.96
N PRO A 28 1.23 21.33 7.44
CA PRO A 28 1.68 20.84 6.13
C PRO A 28 1.59 19.31 6.11
N ASP A 29 0.83 18.76 5.17
CA ASP A 29 0.77 17.31 4.99
C ASP A 29 2.19 16.79 4.71
N PRO A 30 2.79 16.03 5.65
CA PRO A 30 4.15 15.54 5.52
C PRO A 30 4.30 14.55 4.35
N ARG A 31 3.19 14.09 3.77
CA ARG A 31 3.12 13.16 2.64
C ARG A 31 3.13 13.89 1.30
N SER A 32 2.79 15.18 1.24
CA SER A 32 2.83 15.96 0.01
C SER A 32 4.26 16.36 -0.34
N ARG A 33 4.86 15.70 -1.33
CA ARG A 33 6.15 16.13 -1.88
C ARG A 33 5.96 17.39 -2.71
N SER A 34 6.70 18.43 -2.39
CA SER A 34 6.70 19.65 -3.20
C SER A 34 7.23 19.37 -4.62
N LEU A 35 6.73 20.10 -5.63
CA LEU A 35 7.22 19.96 -7.00
C LEU A 35 8.75 20.13 -7.10
N GLY A 36 9.32 21.04 -6.31
CA GLY A 36 10.78 21.23 -6.23
C GLY A 36 11.51 20.00 -5.70
N SER A 37 10.94 19.31 -4.69
CA SER A 37 11.49 18.05 -4.15
C SER A 37 11.44 16.93 -5.20
N ILE A 38 10.34 16.83 -5.96
CA ILE A 38 10.18 15.84 -7.03
C ILE A 38 11.21 16.10 -8.15
N ILE A 39 11.36 17.34 -8.59
CA ILE A 39 12.36 17.71 -9.60
C ILE A 39 13.76 17.36 -9.10
N ARG A 40 14.10 17.77 -7.89
CA ARG A 40 15.44 17.53 -7.31
C ARG A 40 15.76 16.04 -7.20
N SER A 41 14.83 15.20 -6.73
CA SER A 41 15.04 13.76 -6.56
C SER A 41 15.21 13.02 -7.90
N ASN A 42 14.59 13.50 -8.98
CA ASN A 42 14.69 12.89 -10.31
C ASN A 42 15.84 13.45 -11.17
N THR A 43 16.39 14.63 -10.84
CA THR A 43 17.46 15.25 -11.63
C THR A 43 18.83 15.15 -10.96
N LEU A 44 18.93 15.39 -9.64
CA LEU A 44 20.20 15.44 -8.92
C LEU A 44 20.55 14.06 -8.30
N THR A 45 20.71 13.06 -9.16
CA THR A 45 21.24 11.75 -8.75
C THR A 45 22.72 11.67 -9.09
N TRP A 46 23.49 10.83 -8.38
CA TRP A 46 24.90 10.58 -8.69
C TRP A 46 25.12 10.15 -10.14
N PHE A 47 24.27 9.26 -10.65
CA PHE A 47 24.38 8.79 -12.02
C PHE A 47 24.06 9.89 -13.04
N ASN A 48 23.03 10.69 -12.81
CA ASN A 48 22.71 11.82 -13.70
C ASN A 48 23.86 12.84 -13.71
N ALA A 49 24.52 13.08 -12.57
CA ALA A 49 25.69 13.96 -12.51
C ALA A 49 26.87 13.37 -13.28
N LEU A 50 27.15 12.07 -13.13
CA LEU A 50 28.23 11.38 -13.84
C LEU A 50 27.98 11.40 -15.35
N ILE A 51 26.79 10.94 -15.80
CA ILE A 51 26.48 10.85 -17.23
C ILE A 51 26.30 12.25 -17.83
N GLY A 52 25.73 13.19 -17.08
CA GLY A 52 25.60 14.59 -17.50
C GLY A 52 26.95 15.28 -17.72
N SER A 53 27.94 15.01 -16.84
CA SER A 53 29.30 15.53 -17.06
C SER A 53 29.97 14.94 -18.33
N MET A 54 29.77 13.62 -18.55
CA MET A 54 30.24 12.96 -19.77
C MET A 54 29.52 13.47 -21.02
N TRP A 55 28.24 13.77 -20.92
CA TRP A 55 27.44 14.33 -21.99
C TRP A 55 27.96 15.72 -22.40
N VAL A 56 28.31 16.57 -21.43
CA VAL A 56 28.92 17.88 -21.69
C VAL A 56 30.27 17.69 -22.40
N VAL A 57 31.12 16.78 -21.95
CA VAL A 57 32.43 16.50 -22.61
C VAL A 57 32.22 16.05 -24.06
N MET A 58 31.23 15.20 -24.34
CA MET A 58 30.95 14.70 -25.69
C MET A 58 30.59 15.79 -26.70
N TRP A 59 30.00 16.92 -26.25
CA TRP A 59 29.72 18.05 -27.15
C TRP A 59 30.96 18.69 -27.73
N PHE A 60 32.12 18.52 -27.10
CA PHE A 60 33.38 19.10 -27.53
C PHE A 60 34.27 18.12 -28.33
N VAL A 61 34.16 16.81 -28.07
CA VAL A 61 35.06 15.79 -28.60
C VAL A 61 34.43 14.85 -29.62
N ALA A 62 33.11 14.91 -29.85
CA ALA A 62 32.42 13.93 -30.69
C ALA A 62 31.30 14.53 -31.54
N PRO A 63 30.92 13.86 -32.64
CA PRO A 63 29.75 14.23 -33.43
C PRO A 63 28.47 14.16 -32.59
N PHE A 64 27.47 14.99 -32.92
CA PHE A 64 26.17 15.04 -32.22
C PHE A 64 25.50 13.67 -32.02
N GLN A 65 25.64 12.78 -32.99
CA GLN A 65 25.06 11.44 -32.95
C GLN A 65 25.56 10.61 -31.75
N ASP A 66 26.77 10.84 -31.30
CA ASP A 66 27.37 10.14 -30.15
C ASP A 66 26.94 10.75 -28.81
N SER A 67 26.30 11.92 -28.82
CA SER A 67 25.73 12.60 -27.65
C SER A 67 24.29 12.20 -27.36
N LEU A 68 23.66 11.31 -28.15
CA LEU A 68 22.24 10.91 -28.00
C LEU A 68 21.90 10.32 -26.65
N PHE A 69 22.82 9.64 -25.98
CA PHE A 69 22.60 9.08 -24.66
C PHE A 69 22.21 10.12 -23.61
N GLY A 70 22.66 11.36 -23.74
CA GLY A 70 22.30 12.45 -22.84
C GLY A 70 20.81 12.84 -22.94
N PHE A 71 20.21 12.77 -24.12
CA PHE A 71 18.77 13.00 -24.28
C PHE A 71 17.93 11.91 -23.61
N VAL A 72 18.45 10.68 -23.51
CA VAL A 72 17.82 9.61 -22.76
C VAL A 72 17.72 9.97 -21.29
N ILE A 73 18.74 10.60 -20.69
CA ILE A 73 18.72 11.06 -19.30
C ILE A 73 17.63 12.13 -19.11
N VAL A 74 17.58 13.11 -20.02
CA VAL A 74 16.58 14.19 -19.97
C VAL A 74 15.18 13.60 -20.08
N ALA A 75 14.95 12.68 -21.04
CA ALA A 75 13.67 12.01 -21.20
C ALA A 75 13.29 11.20 -19.96
N ASN A 76 14.23 10.43 -19.41
CA ASN A 76 14.02 9.62 -18.20
C ASN A 76 13.68 10.51 -17.00
N SER A 77 14.41 11.60 -16.77
CA SER A 77 14.12 12.55 -15.69
C SER A 77 12.76 13.21 -15.86
N LEU A 78 12.41 13.62 -17.09
CA LEU A 78 11.11 14.23 -17.38
C LEU A 78 9.95 13.24 -17.15
N ILE A 79 10.08 12.00 -17.63
CA ILE A 79 9.11 10.94 -17.41
C ILE A 79 8.94 10.68 -15.90
N GLY A 80 10.05 10.57 -15.15
CA GLY A 80 10.03 10.40 -13.70
C GLY A 80 9.27 11.51 -12.98
N ILE A 81 9.59 12.78 -13.30
CA ILE A 81 8.93 13.96 -12.74
C ILE A 81 7.43 13.95 -13.04
N VAL A 82 7.03 13.71 -14.30
CA VAL A 82 5.62 13.70 -14.70
C VAL A 82 4.85 12.60 -14.00
N GLN A 83 5.41 11.39 -13.91
CA GLN A 83 4.74 10.25 -13.28
C GLN A 83 4.62 10.43 -11.75
N GLU A 84 5.69 10.87 -11.09
CA GLU A 84 5.65 11.13 -9.63
C GLU A 84 4.68 12.28 -9.30
N TYR A 85 4.64 13.32 -10.12
CA TYR A 85 3.67 14.41 -9.98
C TYR A 85 2.22 13.95 -10.17
N ARG A 86 1.95 13.08 -11.18
CA ARG A 86 0.62 12.50 -11.39
C ARG A 86 0.21 11.61 -10.22
N ALA A 87 1.13 10.78 -9.73
CA ALA A 87 0.87 9.92 -8.55
C ALA A 87 0.57 10.78 -7.31
N SER A 88 1.40 11.79 -7.03
CA SER A 88 1.19 12.71 -5.90
C SER A 88 -0.16 13.44 -5.99
N ARG A 89 -0.56 13.90 -7.18
CA ARG A 89 -1.88 14.53 -7.37
C ARG A 89 -3.05 13.55 -7.21
N ALA A 90 -2.90 12.31 -7.66
CA ALA A 90 -3.94 11.29 -7.49
C ALA A 90 -4.14 10.98 -6.01
N LEU A 91 -3.05 10.85 -5.25
CA LEU A 91 -3.07 10.64 -3.81
C LEU A 91 -3.71 11.83 -3.07
N ALA A 92 -3.32 13.07 -3.40
CA ALA A 92 -3.88 14.26 -2.77
C ALA A 92 -5.40 14.43 -3.01
N LYS A 93 -5.92 14.01 -4.16
CA LYS A 93 -7.37 14.04 -4.41
C LYS A 93 -8.16 13.03 -3.58
N LEU A 94 -7.54 11.90 -3.24
CA LEU A 94 -8.20 10.83 -2.49
C LEU A 94 -8.08 11.04 -0.99
N SER A 95 -7.02 11.67 -0.47
CA SER A 95 -6.85 11.97 0.95
C SER A 95 -7.96 12.88 1.48
N VAL A 96 -8.40 13.85 0.68
CA VAL A 96 -9.51 14.76 1.03
C VAL A 96 -10.85 14.01 1.23
N ILE A 97 -11.06 12.86 0.56
CA ILE A 97 -12.30 12.08 0.69
C ILE A 97 -12.39 11.34 2.04
N GLY A 98 -11.24 11.04 2.65
CA GLY A 98 -11.15 10.28 3.90
C GLY A 98 -10.89 11.13 5.15
N GLU A 99 -10.86 12.47 5.06
CA GLU A 99 -10.66 13.33 6.22
C GLU A 99 -11.88 13.31 7.16
N ALA A 100 -11.61 13.25 8.49
CA ALA A 100 -12.64 13.53 9.49
C ALA A 100 -13.14 14.97 9.29
N LYS A 101 -14.44 15.17 9.39
CA LYS A 101 -15.03 16.52 9.27
C LYS A 101 -15.58 16.93 10.61
N PRO A 102 -14.78 17.66 11.41
CA PRO A 102 -15.25 18.13 12.72
C PRO A 102 -16.42 19.08 12.55
N MET A 103 -17.36 19.00 13.49
CA MET A 103 -18.44 19.95 13.62
C MET A 103 -18.04 21.07 14.59
N VAL A 104 -18.15 22.29 14.17
CA VAL A 104 -17.83 23.46 15.02
C VAL A 104 -19.04 24.37 15.14
N ARG A 105 -19.18 24.98 16.32
CA ARG A 105 -20.22 25.99 16.56
C ARG A 105 -19.65 27.36 16.34
N ARG A 106 -20.17 28.09 15.34
CA ARG A 106 -19.81 29.47 15.02
C ARG A 106 -21.07 30.30 14.85
N ASN A 107 -21.11 31.48 15.42
CA ASN A 107 -22.32 32.34 15.45
C ASN A 107 -23.59 31.62 15.96
N GLY A 108 -23.47 30.67 16.88
CA GLY A 108 -24.56 29.88 17.41
C GLY A 108 -25.09 28.78 16.48
N VAL A 109 -24.42 28.51 15.34
CA VAL A 109 -24.81 27.48 14.37
C VAL A 109 -23.72 26.42 14.27
N ASP A 110 -24.12 25.17 14.32
CA ASP A 110 -23.23 24.03 14.14
C ASP A 110 -22.98 23.82 12.64
N ILE A 111 -21.70 23.88 12.23
CA ILE A 111 -21.25 23.74 10.84
C ILE A 111 -20.15 22.69 10.72
N GLU A 112 -20.26 21.88 9.70
CA GLU A 112 -19.22 20.90 9.36
C GLU A 112 -18.11 21.58 8.55
N ILE A 113 -16.85 21.47 9.01
CA ILE A 113 -15.70 22.08 8.33
C ILE A 113 -14.58 21.06 8.12
N ARG A 114 -13.57 21.41 7.34
CA ARG A 114 -12.36 20.58 7.24
C ARG A 114 -11.48 20.73 8.48
N PRO A 115 -10.71 19.70 8.88
CA PRO A 115 -9.80 19.81 10.01
C PRO A 115 -8.84 21.00 9.92
N SER A 116 -8.35 21.31 8.72
CA SER A 116 -7.46 22.45 8.47
C SER A 116 -8.11 23.84 8.66
N GLU A 117 -9.44 23.90 8.66
CA GLU A 117 -10.23 25.14 8.83
C GLU A 117 -10.59 25.43 10.30
N VAL A 118 -10.26 24.50 11.21
CA VAL A 118 -10.38 24.73 12.67
C VAL A 118 -9.35 25.74 13.08
N VAL A 119 -9.79 26.73 13.88
CA VAL A 119 -8.90 27.77 14.41
C VAL A 119 -8.80 27.69 15.94
N LEU A 120 -7.79 28.34 16.51
CA LEU A 120 -7.65 28.47 17.96
C LEU A 120 -8.92 29.12 18.54
N ASP A 121 -9.37 28.64 19.71
CA ASP A 121 -10.59 29.03 20.42
C ASP A 121 -11.92 28.66 19.69
N ASP A 122 -11.89 27.85 18.62
CA ASP A 122 -13.13 27.29 18.06
C ASP A 122 -13.85 26.41 19.09
N LEU A 123 -15.16 26.48 19.09
CA LEU A 123 -16.00 25.61 19.89
C LEU A 123 -16.39 24.38 19.05
N VAL A 124 -15.80 23.23 19.37
CA VAL A 124 -15.97 21.99 18.64
C VAL A 124 -17.05 21.14 19.30
N VAL A 125 -17.97 20.59 18.50
CA VAL A 125 -19.06 19.73 18.95
C VAL A 125 -18.60 18.29 18.86
N LEU A 126 -18.80 17.51 19.93
CA LEU A 126 -18.47 16.09 20.01
C LEU A 126 -19.74 15.24 20.08
N ARG A 127 -19.74 14.17 19.27
CA ARG A 127 -20.75 13.11 19.25
C ARG A 127 -20.07 11.76 19.27
N SER A 128 -20.75 10.73 19.70
CA SER A 128 -20.23 9.37 19.65
C SER A 128 -19.72 9.01 18.24
N GLY A 129 -18.49 8.50 18.16
CA GLY A 129 -17.78 8.17 16.92
C GLY A 129 -16.92 9.31 16.36
N ASP A 130 -17.02 10.54 16.87
CA ASP A 130 -16.22 11.66 16.38
C ASP A 130 -14.74 11.56 16.83
N GLN A 131 -13.85 12.02 15.95
CA GLN A 131 -12.44 12.19 16.30
C GLN A 131 -12.16 13.62 16.75
N LEU A 132 -11.38 13.75 17.81
CA LEU A 132 -10.83 15.02 18.24
C LEU A 132 -9.68 15.41 17.33
N VAL A 133 -9.86 16.47 16.53
CA VAL A 133 -8.87 16.92 15.53
C VAL A 133 -7.88 17.95 16.06
N VAL A 134 -8.19 18.57 17.19
CA VAL A 134 -7.35 19.57 17.90
C VAL A 134 -7.40 19.30 19.39
N ASP A 135 -6.38 19.76 20.14
CA ASP A 135 -6.44 19.68 21.60
C ASP A 135 -7.32 20.81 22.15
N GLY A 136 -8.01 20.53 23.25
CA GLY A 136 -8.89 21.50 23.85
C GLY A 136 -9.28 21.20 25.30
N GLU A 137 -10.16 22.04 25.84
CA GLU A 137 -10.73 21.89 27.18
C GLU A 137 -12.25 21.69 27.05
N VAL A 138 -12.78 20.67 27.71
CA VAL A 138 -14.20 20.36 27.72
C VAL A 138 -14.98 21.44 28.42
N VAL A 139 -15.97 22.04 27.79
CA VAL A 139 -16.82 23.09 28.32
C VAL A 139 -18.26 22.68 28.58
N ALA A 140 -18.67 21.55 27.96
CA ALA A 140 -19.94 20.89 28.24
C ALA A 140 -19.78 19.39 27.99
N ALA A 141 -20.35 18.55 28.84
CA ALA A 141 -20.33 17.10 28.74
C ALA A 141 -21.66 16.51 29.18
N ASP A 142 -22.17 15.54 28.41
CA ASP A 142 -23.33 14.74 28.75
C ASP A 142 -22.98 13.27 28.52
N GLY A 143 -22.54 12.60 29.61
CA GLY A 143 -22.05 11.22 29.58
C GLY A 143 -20.87 11.03 28.58
N LEU A 144 -19.97 12.01 28.46
CA LEU A 144 -18.90 12.02 27.48
C LEU A 144 -17.78 11.07 27.90
N GLU A 145 -17.64 9.95 27.17
CA GLU A 145 -16.55 8.99 27.30
C GLU A 145 -15.60 9.11 26.11
N ILE A 146 -14.30 9.31 26.37
CA ILE A 146 -13.28 9.47 25.33
C ILE A 146 -12.25 8.34 25.44
N ASP A 147 -12.00 7.67 24.32
CA ASP A 147 -10.92 6.70 24.16
C ASP A 147 -9.60 7.45 23.86
N GLU A 148 -8.70 7.43 24.81
CA GLU A 148 -7.35 8.00 24.73
C GLU A 148 -6.27 6.90 24.59
N SER A 149 -6.65 5.66 24.26
CA SER A 149 -5.74 4.51 24.18
C SER A 149 -4.56 4.70 23.22
N LEU A 150 -4.77 5.47 22.16
CA LEU A 150 -3.70 5.86 21.23
C LEU A 150 -2.65 6.77 21.85
N LEU A 151 -2.99 7.46 22.91
CA LEU A 151 -2.14 8.45 23.58
C LEU A 151 -1.51 7.87 24.83
N THR A 152 -2.29 7.15 25.63
CA THR A 152 -1.89 6.64 26.96
C THR A 152 -1.47 5.16 26.89
N GLY A 153 -1.93 4.42 25.88
CA GLY A 153 -1.77 2.96 25.80
C GLY A 153 -2.76 2.16 26.66
N GLU A 154 -3.63 2.84 27.42
CA GLU A 154 -4.67 2.21 28.23
C GLU A 154 -5.96 2.06 27.43
N ALA A 155 -6.57 0.88 27.45
CA ALA A 155 -7.68 0.52 26.58
C ALA A 155 -9.06 0.97 27.07
N ASP A 156 -9.17 1.38 28.33
CA ASP A 156 -10.45 1.77 28.92
C ASP A 156 -10.79 3.23 28.60
N PRO A 157 -12.01 3.52 28.09
CA PRO A 157 -12.45 4.89 27.85
C PRO A 157 -12.48 5.70 29.17
N ILE A 158 -12.17 6.97 29.07
CA ILE A 158 -12.10 7.90 30.23
C ILE A 158 -13.32 8.80 30.20
N ASP A 159 -14.06 8.84 31.31
CA ASP A 159 -15.13 9.81 31.52
C ASP A 159 -14.54 11.23 31.57
N LYS A 160 -15.07 12.15 30.79
CA LYS A 160 -14.64 13.55 30.72
C LYS A 160 -15.71 14.48 31.29
N ALA A 161 -15.28 15.26 32.25
CA ALA A 161 -16.08 16.35 32.87
C ALA A 161 -15.69 17.71 32.30
N VAL A 162 -16.49 18.73 32.63
CA VAL A 162 -16.20 20.12 32.28
C VAL A 162 -14.90 20.55 32.96
N GLY A 163 -13.97 21.11 32.20
CA GLY A 163 -12.62 21.49 32.63
C GLY A 163 -11.54 20.47 32.32
N ASP A 164 -11.90 19.25 31.88
CA ASP A 164 -10.92 18.23 31.50
C ASP A 164 -10.31 18.50 30.13
N GLN A 165 -9.07 18.06 29.98
CA GLN A 165 -8.37 18.16 28.69
C GLN A 165 -8.89 17.09 27.72
N ALA A 166 -9.17 17.54 26.50
CA ALA A 166 -9.51 16.72 25.35
C ALA A 166 -8.34 16.75 24.36
N MET A 167 -7.73 15.59 24.11
CA MET A 167 -6.49 15.48 23.34
C MET A 167 -6.79 15.11 21.89
N SER A 168 -6.13 15.79 20.94
CA SER A 168 -6.24 15.44 19.51
C SER A 168 -5.74 14.02 19.24
N GLY A 169 -6.45 13.32 18.38
CA GLY A 169 -6.16 11.91 18.07
C GLY A 169 -7.02 10.92 18.87
N SER A 170 -7.72 11.36 19.90
CA SER A 170 -8.68 10.56 20.68
C SER A 170 -10.03 10.46 19.98
N PHE A 171 -10.91 9.56 20.48
CA PHE A 171 -12.25 9.31 19.92
C PHE A 171 -13.33 9.33 21.00
N VAL A 172 -14.47 9.87 20.63
CA VAL A 172 -15.67 9.80 21.48
C VAL A 172 -16.29 8.42 21.36
N VAL A 173 -16.34 7.67 22.47
CA VAL A 173 -16.93 6.33 22.54
C VAL A 173 -18.42 6.42 22.86
N ALA A 174 -18.79 7.26 23.83
CA ALA A 174 -20.17 7.45 24.24
C ALA A 174 -20.45 8.90 24.63
N GLY A 175 -21.72 9.28 24.72
CA GLY A 175 -22.17 10.59 25.11
C GLY A 175 -21.95 11.68 24.07
N SER A 176 -22.04 12.93 24.52
CA SER A 176 -21.84 14.12 23.70
C SER A 176 -21.22 15.25 24.53
N GLY A 177 -20.60 16.22 23.85
CA GLY A 177 -20.00 17.35 24.54
C GLY A 177 -19.58 18.50 23.63
N LEU A 178 -19.05 19.53 24.24
CA LEU A 178 -18.42 20.67 23.58
C LEU A 178 -17.06 20.90 24.18
N TYR A 179 -16.06 21.20 23.37
CA TYR A 179 -14.73 21.61 23.85
C TYR A 179 -14.20 22.80 23.06
N VAL A 180 -13.39 23.64 23.72
CA VAL A 180 -12.73 24.80 23.10
C VAL A 180 -11.33 24.41 22.65
N ALA A 181 -10.99 24.69 21.40
CA ALA A 181 -9.67 24.41 20.85
C ALA A 181 -8.58 25.27 21.51
N THR A 182 -7.64 24.65 22.22
CA THR A 182 -6.55 25.31 22.92
C THR A 182 -5.20 25.20 22.21
N ARG A 183 -5.01 24.17 21.36
CA ARG A 183 -3.81 23.99 20.54
C ARG A 183 -4.22 23.47 19.16
N VAL A 184 -3.66 24.11 18.12
CA VAL A 184 -3.98 23.79 16.71
C VAL A 184 -2.70 23.59 15.88
N GLY A 185 -2.79 22.93 14.75
CA GLY A 185 -1.69 22.75 13.81
C GLY A 185 -0.53 21.95 14.40
N ARG A 186 0.68 22.48 14.29
CA ARG A 186 1.90 21.80 14.78
C ARG A 186 1.99 21.67 16.30
N ASP A 187 1.26 22.49 17.02
CA ASP A 187 1.28 22.52 18.49
C ASP A 187 0.30 21.50 19.09
N SER A 188 -0.54 20.86 18.26
CA SER A 188 -1.45 19.81 18.72
C SER A 188 -0.68 18.54 19.08
N PHE A 189 -1.22 17.78 20.03
CA PHE A 189 -0.62 16.52 20.49
C PHE A 189 -0.49 15.49 19.38
N ALA A 190 -1.53 15.35 18.56
CA ALA A 190 -1.52 14.45 17.41
C ALA A 190 -0.42 14.80 16.39
N ALA A 191 -0.13 16.08 16.17
CA ALA A 191 0.96 16.51 15.31
C ALA A 191 2.34 16.13 15.91
N GLY A 192 2.50 16.29 17.22
CA GLY A 192 3.71 15.86 17.93
C GLY A 192 3.96 14.36 17.85
N LEU A 193 2.92 13.54 18.05
CA LEU A 193 2.98 12.09 17.88
C LEU A 193 3.28 11.70 16.43
N THR A 194 2.67 12.38 15.46
CA THR A 194 2.91 12.11 14.03
C THR A 194 4.36 12.37 13.66
N GLU A 195 4.98 13.42 14.19
CA GLU A 195 6.40 13.73 13.97
C GLU A 195 7.32 12.67 14.58
N GLN A 196 7.02 12.17 15.78
CA GLN A 196 7.75 11.07 16.42
C GLN A 196 7.52 9.74 15.70
N ALA A 197 6.30 9.45 15.26
CA ALA A 197 5.95 8.23 14.52
C ALA A 197 6.63 8.16 13.15
N LYS A 198 6.91 9.29 12.49
CA LYS A 198 7.66 9.34 11.22
C LYS A 198 9.07 8.76 11.34
N GLN A 199 9.71 8.81 12.48
CA GLN A 199 11.03 8.24 12.70
C GLN A 199 11.02 6.71 12.77
N PHE A 200 9.84 6.08 12.99
CA PHE A 200 9.73 4.64 13.27
C PHE A 200 8.99 3.79 12.23
N THR A 201 8.35 4.37 11.23
CA THR A 201 7.49 3.60 10.30
C THR A 201 7.76 3.91 8.83
N GLN A 202 8.90 3.46 8.32
CA GLN A 202 9.05 3.25 6.88
C GLN A 202 8.76 1.78 6.58
N THR A 203 7.77 1.53 5.74
CA THR A 203 7.53 0.19 5.17
C THR A 203 8.81 -0.30 4.51
N LYS A 204 9.37 -1.41 4.99
CA LYS A 204 10.61 -1.98 4.45
C LYS A 204 10.34 -2.52 3.05
N SER A 205 11.07 -2.01 2.06
CA SER A 205 11.02 -2.50 0.68
C SER A 205 12.29 -3.31 0.39
N GLU A 206 12.17 -4.64 0.36
CA GLU A 206 13.29 -5.53 -0.01
C GLU A 206 13.74 -5.28 -1.44
N LEU A 207 12.79 -5.05 -2.35
CA LEU A 207 13.09 -4.74 -3.73
C LEU A 207 13.95 -3.48 -3.87
N ARG A 208 13.59 -2.42 -3.14
CA ARG A 208 14.34 -1.16 -3.14
C ARG A 208 15.74 -1.36 -2.55
N ASP A 209 15.84 -2.13 -1.46
CA ASP A 209 17.11 -2.44 -0.82
C ASP A 209 18.01 -3.29 -1.72
N ASP A 210 17.46 -4.28 -2.40
CA ASP A 210 18.19 -5.12 -3.34
C ASP A 210 18.66 -4.35 -4.58
N ILE A 211 17.80 -3.51 -5.13
CA ILE A 211 18.19 -2.59 -6.23
C ILE A 211 19.29 -1.63 -5.74
N ALA A 212 19.14 -1.07 -4.53
CA ALA A 212 20.15 -0.18 -3.96
C ALA A 212 21.51 -0.87 -3.73
N LYS A 213 21.52 -2.13 -3.27
CA LYS A 213 22.74 -2.94 -3.16
C LYS A 213 23.42 -3.12 -4.51
N PHE A 214 22.64 -3.48 -5.54
CA PHE A 214 23.18 -3.63 -6.90
C PHE A 214 23.71 -2.32 -7.48
N VAL A 215 22.95 -1.25 -7.35
CA VAL A 215 23.35 0.11 -7.78
C VAL A 215 24.64 0.55 -7.08
N ARG A 216 24.77 0.27 -5.79
CA ARG A 216 26.00 0.55 -5.03
C ARG A 216 27.20 -0.25 -5.55
N LEU A 217 27.00 -1.55 -5.82
CA LEU A 217 28.03 -2.40 -6.41
C LEU A 217 28.49 -1.87 -7.77
N ALA A 218 27.56 -1.55 -8.65
CA ALA A 218 27.85 -0.94 -9.97
C ALA A 218 28.61 0.39 -9.80
N SER A 219 28.17 1.27 -8.91
CA SER A 219 28.83 2.57 -8.63
C SER A 219 30.27 2.40 -8.16
N PHE A 220 30.58 1.33 -7.44
CA PHE A 220 31.92 1.01 -6.98
C PHE A 220 32.81 0.43 -8.09
N MET A 221 32.23 -0.33 -9.02
CA MET A 221 32.98 -0.96 -10.14
C MET A 221 33.27 0.02 -11.27
N ILE A 222 32.41 1.01 -11.52
CA ILE A 222 32.54 1.95 -12.67
C ILE A 222 33.83 2.74 -12.63
N PRO A 223 34.28 3.39 -11.54
CA PRO A 223 35.49 4.21 -11.55
C PRO A 223 36.77 3.41 -11.89
N PRO A 224 37.07 2.26 -11.25
CA PRO A 224 38.31 1.54 -11.57
C PRO A 224 38.33 1.01 -13.01
N VAL A 225 37.20 0.47 -13.49
CA VAL A 225 37.10 0.00 -14.88
C VAL A 225 37.19 1.17 -15.86
N GLY A 226 36.54 2.30 -15.54
CA GLY A 226 36.60 3.52 -16.38
C GLY A 226 38.00 4.12 -16.48
N ILE A 227 38.73 4.17 -15.37
CA ILE A 227 40.13 4.65 -15.37
C ILE A 227 41.03 3.70 -16.19
N LEU A 228 40.89 2.39 -15.97
CA LEU A 228 41.67 1.38 -16.72
C LEU A 228 41.35 1.47 -18.22
N LEU A 229 40.09 1.63 -18.58
CA LEU A 229 39.66 1.80 -19.96
C LEU A 229 40.22 3.10 -20.56
N LEU A 230 40.17 4.22 -19.82
CA LEU A 230 40.77 5.50 -20.30
C LEU A 230 42.26 5.36 -20.59
N ILE A 231 43.03 4.75 -19.68
CA ILE A 231 44.46 4.51 -19.89
C ILE A 231 44.67 3.63 -21.11
N SER A 232 43.88 2.60 -21.30
CA SER A 232 43.98 1.71 -22.47
C SER A 232 43.68 2.48 -23.75
N GLN A 233 42.59 3.25 -23.79
CA GLN A 233 42.19 3.99 -24.97
C GLN A 233 43.15 5.13 -25.34
N LEU A 234 43.75 5.82 -24.36
CA LEU A 234 44.81 6.82 -24.62
C LEU A 234 46.06 6.23 -25.25
N ARG A 235 46.30 4.93 -25.04
CA ARG A 235 47.46 4.21 -25.68
C ARG A 235 47.06 3.58 -27.00
N ALA A 236 45.81 3.24 -27.20
CA ALA A 236 45.32 2.58 -28.41
C ALA A 236 45.03 3.55 -29.55
N ASN A 237 44.55 4.76 -29.23
CA ASN A 237 44.09 5.74 -30.23
C ASN A 237 45.14 6.77 -30.55
N GLN A 238 45.11 7.26 -31.79
CA GLN A 238 46.00 8.34 -32.25
C GLN A 238 45.54 9.74 -31.80
N SER A 239 44.22 9.88 -31.48
CA SER A 239 43.65 11.12 -30.98
C SER A 239 43.11 10.99 -29.57
N VAL A 240 43.23 12.05 -28.78
CA VAL A 240 42.64 12.13 -27.43
C VAL A 240 41.12 12.10 -27.51
N ASP A 241 40.55 12.70 -28.54
CA ASP A 241 39.09 12.75 -28.74
C ASP A 241 38.48 11.34 -28.91
N ASP A 242 39.13 10.50 -29.73
CA ASP A 242 38.69 9.11 -29.91
C ASP A 242 38.86 8.26 -28.66
N ALA A 243 39.92 8.50 -27.88
CA ALA A 243 40.14 7.84 -26.59
C ALA A 243 39.06 8.19 -25.59
N ILE A 244 38.70 9.47 -25.46
CA ILE A 244 37.61 9.94 -24.61
C ILE A 244 36.28 9.36 -25.07
N ARG A 245 36.00 9.37 -26.37
CA ARG A 245 34.80 8.85 -27.00
C ARG A 245 34.59 7.35 -26.71
N GLY A 246 35.64 6.52 -26.85
CA GLY A 246 35.62 5.11 -26.56
C GLY A 246 35.42 4.84 -25.05
N THR A 247 36.08 5.63 -24.19
CA THR A 247 35.93 5.53 -22.73
C THR A 247 34.52 5.87 -22.30
N ILE A 248 33.94 6.95 -22.79
CA ILE A 248 32.57 7.35 -22.46
C ILE A 248 31.56 6.30 -22.95
N ALA A 249 31.75 5.73 -24.16
CA ALA A 249 30.92 4.65 -24.66
C ALA A 249 30.87 3.46 -23.67
N GLY A 250 32.02 3.03 -23.15
CA GLY A 250 32.10 1.96 -22.17
C GLY A 250 31.44 2.31 -20.84
N VAL A 251 31.83 3.44 -20.25
CA VAL A 251 31.38 3.85 -18.91
C VAL A 251 29.87 4.14 -18.86
N VAL A 252 29.32 4.88 -19.82
CA VAL A 252 27.87 5.21 -19.85
C VAL A 252 27.03 3.94 -19.93
N THR A 253 27.51 2.94 -20.69
CA THR A 253 26.75 1.69 -20.89
C THR A 253 26.73 0.83 -19.63
N MET A 254 27.72 0.92 -18.75
CA MET A 254 27.78 0.22 -17.47
C MET A 254 26.72 0.70 -16.47
N VAL A 255 26.21 1.94 -16.63
CA VAL A 255 25.24 2.51 -15.69
C VAL A 255 23.83 1.93 -15.93
N PRO A 256 23.16 1.38 -14.88
CA PRO A 256 21.80 0.86 -15.00
C PRO A 256 20.73 1.96 -14.86
N GLU A 257 20.78 2.99 -15.71
CA GLU A 257 19.99 4.23 -15.59
C GLU A 257 18.48 4.00 -15.49
N GLY A 258 17.93 3.11 -16.31
CA GLY A 258 16.48 2.95 -16.45
C GLY A 258 15.84 2.10 -15.37
N LEU A 259 16.60 1.32 -14.59
CA LEU A 259 16.03 0.34 -13.65
C LEU A 259 15.24 1.01 -12.53
N VAL A 260 15.83 2.01 -11.86
CA VAL A 260 15.19 2.75 -10.76
C VAL A 260 13.98 3.52 -11.27
N LEU A 261 14.11 4.15 -12.46
CA LEU A 261 13.00 4.88 -13.07
C LEU A 261 11.82 3.97 -13.41
N LEU A 262 12.06 2.85 -14.10
CA LEU A 262 10.98 1.94 -14.49
C LEU A 262 10.30 1.28 -13.28
N THR A 263 11.04 1.00 -12.21
CA THR A 263 10.48 0.55 -10.94
C THR A 263 9.53 1.59 -10.37
N SER A 264 9.95 2.85 -10.30
CA SER A 264 9.11 3.95 -9.82
C SER A 264 7.87 4.17 -10.70
N ILE A 265 8.02 4.08 -12.03
CA ILE A 265 6.89 4.18 -12.96
C ILE A 265 5.89 3.05 -12.76
N ALA A 266 6.36 1.80 -12.63
CA ALA A 266 5.50 0.64 -12.43
C ALA A 266 4.68 0.78 -11.13
N MET A 267 5.31 1.21 -10.04
CA MET A 267 4.64 1.48 -8.76
C MET A 267 3.63 2.64 -8.88
N ALA A 268 4.01 3.75 -9.51
CA ALA A 268 3.13 4.90 -9.68
C ALA A 268 1.88 4.57 -10.51
N VAL A 269 2.03 3.78 -11.58
CA VAL A 269 0.90 3.32 -12.40
C VAL A 269 0.00 2.38 -11.63
N ALA A 270 0.54 1.50 -10.78
CA ALA A 270 -0.23 0.64 -9.90
C ALA A 270 -1.08 1.46 -8.92
N VAL A 271 -0.49 2.49 -8.29
CA VAL A 271 -1.23 3.41 -7.41
C VAL A 271 -2.39 4.07 -8.13
N VAL A 272 -2.19 4.55 -9.36
CA VAL A 272 -3.27 5.15 -10.16
C VAL A 272 -4.40 4.14 -10.46
N ARG A 273 -4.06 2.89 -10.78
CA ARG A 273 -5.05 1.82 -11.02
C ARG A 273 -5.81 1.45 -9.75
N LEU A 274 -5.11 1.34 -8.62
CA LEU A 274 -5.74 1.09 -7.33
C LEU A 274 -6.66 2.25 -6.93
N ALA A 275 -6.24 3.49 -7.17
CA ALA A 275 -7.05 4.68 -6.96
C ALA A 275 -8.35 4.68 -7.79
N GLN A 276 -8.31 4.21 -9.05
CA GLN A 276 -9.50 4.04 -9.89
C GLN A 276 -10.48 3.01 -9.32
N ARG A 277 -10.00 2.08 -8.50
CA ARG A 277 -10.80 1.09 -7.76
C ARG A 277 -11.15 1.54 -6.34
N LYS A 278 -11.00 2.83 -6.04
CA LYS A 278 -11.27 3.39 -4.71
C LYS A 278 -10.40 2.81 -3.59
N VAL A 279 -9.17 2.41 -3.92
CA VAL A 279 -8.15 2.03 -2.95
C VAL A 279 -7.13 3.16 -2.86
N LEU A 280 -7.04 3.78 -1.70
CA LEU A 280 -6.03 4.79 -1.40
C LEU A 280 -4.76 4.09 -0.91
N VAL A 281 -3.68 4.24 -1.63
CA VAL A 281 -2.34 3.76 -1.24
C VAL A 281 -1.62 4.93 -0.58
N GLN A 282 -1.28 4.82 0.68
CA GLN A 282 -0.63 5.89 1.43
C GLN A 282 0.90 5.86 1.31
N ASP A 283 1.48 4.67 1.03
CA ASP A 283 2.91 4.47 0.88
C ASP A 283 3.21 3.61 -0.34
N LEU A 284 4.12 4.06 -1.24
CA LEU A 284 4.46 3.33 -2.46
C LEU A 284 5.02 1.93 -2.19
N PRO A 285 5.90 1.69 -1.19
CA PRO A 285 6.34 0.36 -0.83
C PRO A 285 5.22 -0.62 -0.47
N ALA A 286 4.05 -0.15 -0.02
CA ALA A 286 2.91 -1.01 0.26
C ALA A 286 2.49 -1.86 -0.96
N VAL A 287 2.66 -1.34 -2.19
CA VAL A 287 2.38 -2.08 -3.43
C VAL A 287 3.30 -3.30 -3.57
N GLU A 288 4.54 -3.21 -3.10
CA GLU A 288 5.47 -4.34 -3.06
C GLU A 288 5.04 -5.38 -2.03
N VAL A 289 4.74 -4.92 -0.81
CA VAL A 289 4.35 -5.81 0.29
C VAL A 289 3.09 -6.61 -0.06
N LEU A 290 2.12 -5.99 -0.76
CA LEU A 290 0.93 -6.66 -1.26
C LEU A 290 1.21 -7.98 -2.01
N ALA A 291 2.25 -8.01 -2.82
CA ALA A 291 2.61 -9.19 -3.59
C ALA A 291 3.22 -10.31 -2.73
N ARG A 292 3.78 -9.94 -1.57
CA ARG A 292 4.52 -10.82 -0.67
C ARG A 292 3.68 -11.39 0.45
N VAL A 293 2.51 -10.79 0.72
CA VAL A 293 1.60 -11.25 1.77
C VAL A 293 1.31 -12.74 1.61
N ASP A 294 1.59 -13.50 2.67
CA ASP A 294 1.29 -14.92 2.81
C ASP A 294 0.26 -15.21 3.91
N THR A 295 -0.01 -14.22 4.77
CA THR A 295 -0.99 -14.32 5.84
C THR A 295 -1.80 -13.03 5.94
N VAL A 296 -3.13 -13.15 5.92
CA VAL A 296 -4.05 -12.02 6.13
C VAL A 296 -4.77 -12.22 7.45
N CYS A 297 -4.55 -11.30 8.38
CA CYS A 297 -5.30 -11.20 9.62
C CYS A 297 -6.49 -10.26 9.39
N VAL A 298 -7.69 -10.76 9.58
CA VAL A 298 -8.92 -10.05 9.27
C VAL A 298 -9.67 -9.78 10.58
N ASP A 299 -9.99 -8.52 10.86
CA ASP A 299 -10.98 -8.23 11.90
C ASP A 299 -12.38 -8.66 11.43
N LYS A 300 -13.21 -9.18 12.34
CA LYS A 300 -14.57 -9.60 12.01
C LYS A 300 -15.43 -8.41 11.63
N THR A 301 -15.46 -7.42 12.55
CA THR A 301 -16.38 -6.29 12.50
C THR A 301 -16.00 -5.32 11.38
N GLY A 302 -17.00 -4.86 10.61
CA GLY A 302 -16.76 -3.90 9.52
C GLY A 302 -15.93 -4.43 8.34
N THR A 303 -15.23 -5.57 8.49
CA THR A 303 -14.41 -6.20 7.43
C THR A 303 -15.10 -7.42 6.83
N LEU A 304 -15.28 -8.51 7.57
CA LEU A 304 -16.05 -9.68 7.11
C LEU A 304 -17.54 -9.42 7.17
N THR A 305 -17.98 -8.60 8.12
CA THR A 305 -19.37 -8.20 8.28
C THR A 305 -19.64 -6.81 7.73
N GLU A 306 -20.89 -6.51 7.42
CA GLU A 306 -21.33 -5.15 7.12
C GLU A 306 -21.14 -4.26 8.34
N PRO A 307 -20.89 -2.95 8.16
CA PRO A 307 -20.82 -2.02 9.28
C PRO A 307 -22.20 -1.90 9.93
N GLY A 308 -22.24 -1.92 11.27
CA GLY A 308 -23.46 -1.83 12.04
C GLY A 308 -24.05 -3.19 12.39
N MET A 309 -25.18 -3.14 13.06
CA MET A 309 -25.98 -4.29 13.50
C MET A 309 -27.29 -4.32 12.76
N ALA A 310 -27.93 -5.47 12.69
CA ALA A 310 -29.27 -5.62 12.13
C ALA A 310 -30.10 -6.53 13.01
N VAL A 311 -31.37 -6.22 13.17
CA VAL A 311 -32.35 -7.15 13.77
C VAL A 311 -32.52 -8.32 12.80
N THR A 312 -32.21 -9.52 13.25
CA THR A 312 -32.26 -10.75 12.44
C THR A 312 -33.45 -11.62 12.76
N ASP A 313 -33.91 -11.58 14.01
CA ASP A 313 -35.09 -12.30 14.45
C ASP A 313 -35.73 -11.59 15.65
N VAL A 314 -37.06 -11.80 15.84
CA VAL A 314 -37.80 -11.33 17.00
C VAL A 314 -38.72 -12.45 17.48
N GLU A 315 -38.41 -13.01 18.64
CA GLU A 315 -39.21 -14.06 19.28
C GLU A 315 -40.24 -13.37 20.18
N VAL A 316 -41.50 -13.36 19.77
CA VAL A 316 -42.60 -12.75 20.52
C VAL A 316 -42.97 -13.65 21.70
N LEU A 317 -42.89 -13.10 22.91
CA LEU A 317 -43.21 -13.81 24.18
C LEU A 317 -44.64 -13.51 24.61
N ASP A 318 -45.14 -12.30 24.38
CA ASP A 318 -46.52 -11.91 24.68
C ASP A 318 -47.25 -11.52 23.39
N PRO A 319 -48.10 -12.42 22.81
CA PRO A 319 -48.86 -12.12 21.59
C PRO A 319 -49.97 -11.13 21.79
N SER A 320 -50.26 -10.67 23.00
CA SER A 320 -51.30 -9.69 23.28
C SER A 320 -50.87 -8.25 23.04
N VAL A 321 -49.59 -7.99 22.83
CA VAL A 321 -49.01 -6.66 22.62
C VAL A 321 -48.52 -6.52 21.18
N ASP A 322 -48.60 -5.30 20.64
CA ASP A 322 -48.03 -4.97 19.32
C ASP A 322 -46.52 -4.71 19.49
N VAL A 323 -45.75 -5.77 19.34
CA VAL A 323 -44.29 -5.74 19.48
C VAL A 323 -43.62 -4.86 18.40
N ASP A 324 -44.16 -4.85 17.17
CA ASP A 324 -43.60 -4.06 16.09
C ASP A 324 -43.78 -2.56 16.34
N ALA A 325 -44.96 -2.14 16.82
CA ALA A 325 -45.19 -0.77 17.22
C ALA A 325 -44.32 -0.34 18.42
N ALA A 326 -44.14 -1.22 19.40
CA ALA A 326 -43.28 -0.96 20.56
C ALA A 326 -41.80 -0.81 20.15
N LEU A 327 -41.29 -1.68 19.28
CA LEU A 327 -39.94 -1.60 18.76
C LEU A 327 -39.71 -0.33 17.91
N ALA A 328 -40.70 0.05 17.08
CA ALA A 328 -40.65 1.28 16.31
C ALA A 328 -40.57 2.51 17.23
N ALA A 329 -41.40 2.53 18.29
CA ALA A 329 -41.40 3.62 19.25
C ALA A 329 -40.09 3.69 20.07
N MET A 330 -39.60 2.54 20.56
CA MET A 330 -38.31 2.46 21.28
C MET A 330 -37.14 2.87 20.37
N GLY A 331 -37.13 2.43 19.11
CA GLY A 331 -36.09 2.81 18.14
C GLY A 331 -36.01 4.31 17.90
N ALA A 332 -37.11 5.04 18.04
CA ALA A 332 -37.19 6.48 17.87
C ALA A 332 -37.08 7.27 19.20
N SER A 333 -36.80 6.61 20.32
CA SER A 333 -36.81 7.24 21.66
C SER A 333 -35.56 8.08 21.97
N GLU A 334 -34.47 7.95 21.19
CA GLU A 334 -33.23 8.68 21.37
C GLU A 334 -32.87 9.47 20.11
N GLU A 335 -32.48 10.74 20.26
CA GLU A 335 -32.02 11.58 19.13
C GLU A 335 -30.68 11.09 18.54
N SER A 336 -29.85 10.49 19.37
CA SER A 336 -28.54 9.95 19.01
C SER A 336 -28.44 8.48 19.48
N PRO A 337 -29.11 7.55 18.78
CA PRO A 337 -29.17 6.16 19.22
C PRO A 337 -27.81 5.48 19.11
N ASN A 338 -27.49 4.63 20.08
CA ASN A 338 -26.34 3.75 19.98
C ASN A 338 -26.52 2.75 18.81
N PRO A 339 -25.45 2.05 18.34
CA PRO A 339 -25.53 1.14 17.18
C PRO A 339 -26.61 0.05 17.30
N THR A 340 -26.90 -0.41 18.50
CA THR A 340 -27.91 -1.43 18.79
C THR A 340 -29.33 -0.88 18.62
N LEU A 341 -29.60 0.29 19.20
CA LEU A 341 -30.90 0.95 19.08
C LEU A 341 -31.12 1.47 17.64
N ALA A 342 -30.04 1.92 16.96
CA ALA A 342 -30.09 2.27 15.54
C ALA A 342 -30.50 1.10 14.64
N ALA A 343 -30.06 -0.13 14.95
CA ALA A 343 -30.49 -1.33 14.24
C ALA A 343 -31.99 -1.59 14.41
N VAL A 344 -32.53 -1.37 15.60
CA VAL A 344 -33.97 -1.47 15.87
C VAL A 344 -34.74 -0.37 15.10
N ALA A 345 -34.27 0.89 15.17
CA ALA A 345 -34.87 2.02 14.44
C ALA A 345 -34.88 1.80 12.92
N GLN A 346 -33.84 1.18 12.37
CA GLN A 346 -33.75 0.86 10.95
C GLN A 346 -34.71 -0.26 10.54
N ALA A 347 -34.87 -1.30 11.39
CA ALA A 347 -35.78 -2.40 11.12
C ALA A 347 -37.25 -1.98 11.26
N TYR A 348 -37.55 -1.08 12.21
CA TYR A 348 -38.87 -0.60 12.56
C TYR A 348 -38.98 0.94 12.40
N SER A 349 -39.12 1.43 11.18
CA SER A 349 -38.94 2.84 10.83
C SER A 349 -40.12 3.75 10.99
N ASN A 350 -41.31 3.25 11.42
CA ASN A 350 -42.55 4.03 11.47
C ASN A 350 -43.12 4.12 12.89
N PRO A 351 -42.56 4.95 13.79
CA PRO A 351 -43.09 5.10 15.13
C PRO A 351 -44.48 5.77 15.09
N THR A 352 -45.45 5.14 15.74
CA THR A 352 -46.80 5.65 15.86
C THR A 352 -47.13 6.21 17.25
N TRP A 353 -46.28 5.90 18.25
CA TRP A 353 -46.46 6.33 19.62
C TRP A 353 -45.69 7.62 19.92
N SER A 354 -46.30 8.50 20.73
CA SER A 354 -45.69 9.75 21.16
C SER A 354 -44.98 9.53 22.50
N MET A 355 -43.66 9.81 22.55
CA MET A 355 -42.87 9.73 23.77
C MET A 355 -43.19 10.89 24.73
N VAL A 356 -43.29 10.59 26.02
CA VAL A 356 -43.51 11.57 27.09
C VAL A 356 -42.17 11.85 27.80
N GLU A 357 -41.48 10.83 28.20
CA GLU A 357 -40.14 10.89 28.85
C GLU A 357 -39.33 9.64 28.53
N GLY A 358 -38.02 9.71 28.69
CA GLY A 358 -37.13 8.57 28.44
C GLY A 358 -35.90 8.57 29.33
N ILE A 359 -35.37 7.36 29.54
CA ILE A 359 -34.06 7.10 30.17
C ILE A 359 -33.17 6.53 29.08
N ALA A 360 -32.20 7.33 28.62
CA ALA A 360 -31.27 6.92 27.57
C ALA A 360 -30.41 5.71 28.01
N PHE A 361 -29.91 4.94 27.04
CA PHE A 361 -29.04 3.80 27.30
C PHE A 361 -27.75 4.23 28.01
N SER A 362 -27.25 3.39 28.91
CA SER A 362 -25.93 3.52 29.53
C SER A 362 -25.27 2.16 29.62
N SER A 363 -23.97 2.09 29.34
CA SER A 363 -23.17 0.85 29.42
C SER A 363 -23.15 0.25 30.84
N ALA A 364 -23.25 1.11 31.86
CA ALA A 364 -23.32 0.67 33.25
C ALA A 364 -24.70 0.05 33.58
N ARG A 365 -25.79 0.64 33.07
CA ARG A 365 -27.14 0.12 33.29
C ARG A 365 -27.54 -1.03 32.40
N LYS A 366 -26.99 -1.07 31.17
CA LYS A 366 -27.29 -2.07 30.12
C LYS A 366 -28.73 -2.10 29.63
N TRP A 367 -29.52 -1.04 29.85
CA TRP A 367 -30.89 -0.87 29.38
C TRP A 367 -31.23 0.60 29.16
N SER A 368 -32.25 0.81 28.32
CA SER A 368 -32.94 2.09 28.11
C SER A 368 -34.44 1.91 28.36
N ALA A 369 -35.14 3.00 28.66
CA ALA A 369 -36.59 3.00 28.82
C ALA A 369 -37.21 4.24 28.23
N ALA A 370 -38.51 4.13 27.81
CA ALA A 370 -39.29 5.25 27.35
C ALA A 370 -40.78 5.07 27.73
N THR A 371 -41.36 6.15 28.19
CA THR A 371 -42.82 6.24 28.50
C THR A 371 -43.53 6.85 27.30
N PHE A 372 -44.56 6.15 26.83
CA PHE A 372 -45.37 6.60 25.69
C PHE A 372 -46.78 6.91 26.09
N HIS A 373 -47.37 7.94 25.46
CA HIS A 373 -48.74 8.33 25.73
C HIS A 373 -49.70 7.18 25.41
N ASP A 374 -50.58 6.82 26.35
CA ASP A 374 -51.57 5.73 26.28
C ASP A 374 -50.98 4.29 26.14
N HIS A 375 -49.66 4.12 26.06
CA HIS A 375 -49.02 2.82 25.86
C HIS A 375 -48.12 2.38 27.05
N GLY A 376 -47.96 3.26 28.08
CA GLY A 376 -47.19 2.99 29.26
C GLY A 376 -45.68 3.06 29.02
N THR A 377 -44.93 2.45 29.94
CA THR A 377 -43.45 2.50 29.92
C THR A 377 -42.86 1.19 29.40
N TRP A 378 -41.96 1.29 28.48
CA TRP A 378 -41.27 0.20 27.82
C TRP A 378 -39.77 0.25 28.06
N LEU A 379 -39.13 -0.92 28.18
CA LEU A 379 -37.70 -1.09 28.37
C LEU A 379 -37.12 -1.95 27.27
N LEU A 380 -35.90 -1.61 26.85
CA LEU A 380 -35.09 -2.42 25.94
C LEU A 380 -33.69 -2.56 26.53
N GLY A 381 -33.24 -3.79 26.78
CA GLY A 381 -31.96 -4.00 27.45
C GLY A 381 -31.50 -5.45 27.53
N ALA A 382 -30.40 -5.67 28.23
CA ALA A 382 -29.85 -7.00 28.46
C ALA A 382 -30.83 -7.84 29.31
N PRO A 383 -31.22 -9.05 28.86
CA PRO A 383 -32.21 -9.89 29.55
C PRO A 383 -31.87 -10.14 31.02
N GLU A 384 -30.60 -10.41 31.30
CA GLU A 384 -30.10 -10.70 32.66
C GLU A 384 -30.21 -9.50 33.60
N VAL A 385 -30.22 -8.28 33.09
CA VAL A 385 -30.34 -7.06 33.90
C VAL A 385 -31.81 -6.63 34.02
N VAL A 386 -32.58 -6.72 32.95
CA VAL A 386 -33.97 -6.29 32.92
C VAL A 386 -34.86 -7.23 33.72
N LEU A 387 -34.61 -8.56 33.68
CA LEU A 387 -35.37 -9.57 34.40
C LEU A 387 -34.83 -9.82 35.82
N GLY A 388 -33.53 -9.58 36.06
CA GLY A 388 -32.91 -10.05 37.30
C GLY A 388 -33.07 -11.57 37.48
N ASP A 389 -33.67 -11.98 38.63
CA ASP A 389 -33.96 -13.38 38.92
C ASP A 389 -35.39 -13.82 38.50
N ALA A 390 -36.17 -12.91 37.92
CA ALA A 390 -37.51 -13.20 37.41
C ALA A 390 -37.45 -13.95 36.07
N GLU A 391 -38.53 -14.68 35.72
CA GLU A 391 -38.72 -15.35 34.43
C GLU A 391 -37.53 -16.21 33.97
N PRO A 392 -37.14 -17.27 34.72
CA PRO A 392 -35.97 -18.08 34.42
C PRO A 392 -36.04 -18.77 33.06
N GLU A 393 -37.21 -19.10 32.56
CA GLU A 393 -37.40 -19.73 31.22
C GLU A 393 -37.03 -18.75 30.09
N VAL A 394 -37.43 -17.48 30.22
CA VAL A 394 -37.08 -16.44 29.24
C VAL A 394 -35.57 -16.15 29.24
N ARG A 395 -34.98 -16.14 30.42
CA ARG A 395 -33.54 -15.95 30.56
C ARG A 395 -32.73 -17.11 29.95
N GLU A 396 -33.11 -18.37 30.23
CA GLU A 396 -32.48 -19.57 29.64
C GLU A 396 -32.61 -19.54 28.09
N ARG A 397 -33.79 -19.12 27.62
CA ARG A 397 -34.01 -18.96 26.18
C ARG A 397 -33.10 -17.90 25.57
N ALA A 398 -32.98 -16.73 26.21
CA ALA A 398 -32.06 -15.65 25.79
C ALA A 398 -30.60 -16.11 25.84
N GLU A 399 -30.19 -16.84 26.89
CA GLU A 399 -28.85 -17.43 27.00
C GLU A 399 -28.57 -18.44 25.87
N THR A 400 -29.57 -19.27 25.52
CA THR A 400 -29.45 -20.22 24.41
C THR A 400 -29.24 -19.54 23.08
N LEU A 401 -29.94 -18.43 22.79
CA LEU A 401 -29.78 -17.65 21.60
C LEU A 401 -28.43 -16.92 21.62
N ALA A 402 -28.03 -16.35 22.76
CA ALA A 402 -26.74 -15.69 22.92
C ALA A 402 -25.56 -16.68 22.80
N ALA A 403 -25.72 -17.94 23.23
CA ALA A 403 -24.69 -18.97 23.04
C ALA A 403 -24.42 -19.32 21.57
N GLN A 404 -25.37 -19.04 20.68
CA GLN A 404 -25.16 -19.15 19.22
C GLN A 404 -24.37 -18.01 18.64
N GLY A 405 -24.00 -17.02 19.46
CA GLY A 405 -23.17 -15.89 19.07
C GLY A 405 -23.92 -14.60 18.78
N SER A 406 -25.26 -14.60 18.89
CA SER A 406 -26.10 -13.44 18.66
C SER A 406 -26.17 -12.53 19.88
N ARG A 407 -26.33 -11.22 19.65
CA ARG A 407 -26.72 -10.29 20.72
C ARG A 407 -28.22 -10.35 20.92
N VAL A 408 -28.66 -10.68 22.11
CA VAL A 408 -30.07 -10.78 22.47
C VAL A 408 -30.45 -9.64 23.39
N LEU A 409 -31.51 -8.91 23.05
CA LEU A 409 -32.11 -7.89 23.91
C LEU A 409 -33.52 -8.35 24.31
N LEU A 410 -33.95 -7.95 25.48
CA LEU A 410 -35.31 -8.08 25.91
C LEU A 410 -36.06 -6.78 25.73
N LEU A 411 -37.18 -6.84 25.01
CA LEU A 411 -38.25 -5.85 25.07
C LEU A 411 -39.22 -6.22 26.17
N ALA A 412 -39.44 -5.33 27.14
CA ALA A 412 -40.32 -5.56 28.24
C ALA A 412 -41.20 -4.33 28.55
N ARG A 413 -42.38 -4.58 29.17
CA ARG A 413 -43.30 -3.52 29.61
C ARG A 413 -43.27 -3.41 31.13
N ALA A 414 -43.13 -2.17 31.66
CA ALA A 414 -43.20 -1.94 33.09
C ALA A 414 -44.60 -2.19 33.63
N THR A 415 -44.74 -2.90 34.77
CA THR A 415 -46.00 -3.27 35.40
C THR A 415 -46.21 -2.68 36.78
N GLY A 416 -45.15 -2.12 37.39
CA GLY A 416 -45.16 -1.50 38.73
C GLY A 416 -44.75 -0.02 38.69
N PRO A 417 -44.15 0.47 39.78
CA PRO A 417 -43.45 1.75 39.75
C PRO A 417 -42.46 1.76 38.59
N GLY A 418 -42.49 2.78 37.74
CA GLY A 418 -41.71 2.84 36.53
C GLY A 418 -40.22 2.67 36.76
N PRO A 419 -39.40 2.38 35.70
CA PRO A 419 -37.95 2.25 35.80
C PRO A 419 -37.34 3.57 36.29
N ASP A 420 -36.27 3.45 37.06
CA ASP A 420 -35.54 4.58 37.64
C ASP A 420 -34.05 4.42 37.35
N ALA A 421 -33.38 5.47 36.94
CA ALA A 421 -31.99 5.42 36.51
C ALA A 421 -31.02 4.96 37.63
N GLU A 422 -31.38 5.20 38.92
CA GLU A 422 -30.57 4.83 40.08
C GLU A 422 -31.05 3.52 40.76
N ARG A 423 -32.35 3.27 40.68
CA ARG A 423 -33.00 2.12 41.36
C ARG A 423 -33.13 0.88 40.48
N GLY A 424 -33.02 1.01 39.17
CA GLY A 424 -33.08 -0.09 38.23
C GLY A 424 -34.37 -0.18 37.41
N PRO A 425 -34.56 -1.31 36.66
CA PRO A 425 -35.65 -1.50 35.71
C PRO A 425 -37.06 -1.63 36.33
N GLY A 426 -37.14 -1.93 37.61
CA GLY A 426 -38.43 -2.16 38.27
C GLY A 426 -39.06 -3.51 37.90
N GLU A 427 -40.39 -3.66 38.19
CA GLU A 427 -41.16 -4.85 37.80
C GLU A 427 -41.56 -4.74 36.31
N VAL A 428 -41.28 -5.80 35.55
CA VAL A 428 -41.50 -5.82 34.10
C VAL A 428 -42.20 -7.13 33.67
N THR A 429 -42.93 -7.05 32.56
CA THR A 429 -43.45 -8.22 31.84
C THR A 429 -42.68 -8.34 30.52
N PRO A 430 -42.04 -9.50 30.21
CA PRO A 430 -41.38 -9.73 28.93
C PRO A 430 -42.37 -9.67 27.77
N ALA A 431 -42.01 -9.00 26.69
CA ALA A 431 -42.83 -8.90 25.48
C ALA A 431 -42.18 -9.61 24.28
N ALA A 432 -40.88 -9.45 24.08
CA ALA A 432 -40.15 -10.14 23.01
C ALA A 432 -38.65 -10.21 23.28
N LEU A 433 -38.00 -11.25 22.75
CA LEU A 433 -36.54 -11.30 22.59
C LEU A 433 -36.18 -10.82 21.19
N VAL A 434 -35.32 -9.80 21.14
CA VAL A 434 -34.84 -9.20 19.90
C VAL A 434 -33.43 -9.68 19.63
N VAL A 435 -33.25 -10.45 18.55
CA VAL A 435 -31.96 -10.97 18.14
C VAL A 435 -31.30 -10.02 17.17
N ILE A 436 -30.10 -9.58 17.51
CA ILE A 436 -29.35 -8.61 16.74
C ILE A 436 -28.00 -9.21 16.40
N ASP A 437 -27.71 -9.25 15.08
CA ASP A 437 -26.47 -9.80 14.57
C ASP A 437 -25.80 -8.85 13.56
N GLN A 438 -24.54 -9.11 13.33
CA GLN A 438 -23.81 -8.51 12.22
C GLN A 438 -23.98 -9.39 10.98
N ARG A 439 -24.41 -8.80 9.88
CA ARG A 439 -24.56 -9.53 8.61
C ARG A 439 -23.20 -9.77 7.95
N LEU A 440 -22.93 -11.04 7.58
CA LEU A 440 -21.78 -11.35 6.73
C LEU A 440 -21.91 -10.60 5.40
N ARG A 441 -20.82 -10.01 4.94
CA ARG A 441 -20.81 -9.38 3.60
C ARG A 441 -21.05 -10.41 2.51
N PRO A 442 -21.85 -10.11 1.50
CA PRO A 442 -22.14 -11.07 0.41
C PRO A 442 -20.87 -11.54 -0.34
N ASP A 443 -19.83 -10.70 -0.36
CA ASP A 443 -18.56 -10.94 -1.06
C ASP A 443 -17.45 -11.55 -0.17
N ALA A 444 -17.71 -11.75 1.13
CA ALA A 444 -16.68 -12.23 2.07
C ALA A 444 -16.20 -13.65 1.74
N ALA A 445 -17.13 -14.58 1.47
CA ALA A 445 -16.79 -15.98 1.17
C ALA A 445 -15.98 -16.12 -0.14
N GLU A 446 -16.29 -15.32 -1.18
CA GLU A 446 -15.53 -15.32 -2.44
C GLU A 446 -14.12 -14.77 -2.21
N THR A 447 -14.00 -13.71 -1.42
CA THR A 447 -12.71 -13.08 -1.10
C THR A 447 -11.82 -14.02 -0.28
N VAL A 448 -12.36 -14.69 0.75
CA VAL A 448 -11.63 -15.71 1.54
C VAL A 448 -11.17 -16.85 0.64
N ARG A 449 -12.03 -17.39 -0.22
CA ARG A 449 -11.67 -18.44 -1.17
C ARG A 449 -10.53 -18.01 -2.09
N TYR A 450 -10.57 -16.79 -2.61
CA TYR A 450 -9.49 -16.25 -3.43
C TYR A 450 -8.15 -16.28 -2.68
N PHE A 451 -8.10 -15.85 -1.41
CA PHE A 451 -6.87 -15.89 -0.63
C PHE A 451 -6.35 -17.32 -0.48
N LEU A 452 -7.22 -18.27 -0.15
CA LEU A 452 -6.86 -19.68 0.00
C LEU A 452 -6.34 -20.28 -1.32
N ASP A 453 -6.98 -19.99 -2.46
CA ASP A 453 -6.54 -20.40 -3.80
C ASP A 453 -5.16 -19.82 -4.16
N GLN A 454 -4.81 -18.69 -3.54
CA GLN A 454 -3.51 -18.03 -3.68
C GLN A 454 -2.48 -18.49 -2.65
N GLU A 455 -2.80 -19.53 -1.84
CA GLU A 455 -1.94 -20.03 -0.74
C GLU A 455 -1.64 -18.95 0.31
N VAL A 456 -2.57 -18.03 0.53
CA VAL A 456 -2.51 -17.01 1.57
C VAL A 456 -3.37 -17.50 2.74
N ALA A 457 -2.77 -17.65 3.91
CA ALA A 457 -3.50 -18.04 5.11
C ALA A 457 -4.43 -16.90 5.57
N VAL A 458 -5.63 -17.24 6.01
CA VAL A 458 -6.59 -16.30 6.57
C VAL A 458 -6.76 -16.58 8.05
N LYS A 459 -6.53 -15.57 8.89
CA LYS A 459 -6.73 -15.61 10.34
C LYS A 459 -7.79 -14.57 10.71
N VAL A 460 -8.82 -14.96 11.47
CA VAL A 460 -9.86 -14.03 11.95
C VAL A 460 -9.57 -13.70 13.41
N ILE A 461 -9.39 -12.43 13.72
CA ILE A 461 -8.98 -11.95 15.05
C ILE A 461 -9.97 -10.87 15.49
N SER A 462 -10.78 -11.15 16.51
CA SER A 462 -11.85 -10.24 16.96
C SER A 462 -11.92 -10.14 18.49
N GLY A 463 -12.38 -9.00 18.97
CA GLY A 463 -12.73 -8.80 20.39
C GLY A 463 -14.02 -9.50 20.83
N ASP A 464 -14.82 -9.99 19.87
CA ASP A 464 -16.10 -10.64 20.16
C ASP A 464 -15.94 -12.07 20.71
N ASN A 465 -17.06 -12.61 21.22
CA ASN A 465 -17.11 -13.98 21.73
C ASN A 465 -16.62 -14.99 20.68
N PRO A 466 -15.75 -15.98 21.05
CA PRO A 466 -15.24 -16.98 20.13
C PRO A 466 -16.31 -17.71 19.31
N ALA A 467 -17.45 -18.05 19.92
CA ALA A 467 -18.55 -18.74 19.23
C ALA A 467 -19.13 -17.86 18.09
N THR A 468 -19.33 -16.56 18.34
CA THR A 468 -19.80 -15.60 17.31
C THR A 468 -18.80 -15.47 16.18
N VAL A 469 -17.51 -15.34 16.52
CA VAL A 469 -16.43 -15.21 15.52
C VAL A 469 -16.32 -16.48 14.68
N GLY A 470 -16.40 -17.67 15.34
CA GLY A 470 -16.38 -18.97 14.70
C GLY A 470 -17.54 -19.18 13.72
N ALA A 471 -18.75 -18.77 14.12
CA ALA A 471 -19.95 -18.87 13.27
C ALA A 471 -19.80 -18.02 11.98
N ILE A 472 -19.39 -16.76 12.10
CA ILE A 472 -19.15 -15.86 10.97
C ILE A 472 -18.00 -16.36 10.08
N ALA A 473 -16.90 -16.80 10.68
CA ALA A 473 -15.74 -17.33 9.96
C ALA A 473 -16.09 -18.62 9.19
N THR A 474 -16.95 -19.48 9.76
CA THR A 474 -17.46 -20.70 9.10
C THR A 474 -18.31 -20.34 7.89
N GLN A 475 -19.24 -19.37 8.01
CA GLN A 475 -20.03 -18.87 6.89
C GLN A 475 -19.15 -18.24 5.78
N ALA A 476 -18.06 -17.58 6.18
CA ALA A 476 -17.07 -17.02 5.25
C ALA A 476 -16.16 -18.09 4.61
N GLY A 477 -16.19 -19.34 5.08
CA GLY A 477 -15.39 -20.45 4.55
C GLY A 477 -13.94 -20.47 5.02
N VAL A 478 -13.64 -19.91 6.20
CA VAL A 478 -12.29 -19.93 6.79
C VAL A 478 -11.96 -21.34 7.30
N PRO A 479 -10.83 -21.95 6.91
CA PRO A 479 -10.44 -23.28 7.38
C PRO A 479 -10.23 -23.31 8.90
N GLY A 480 -10.75 -24.36 9.57
CA GLY A 480 -10.60 -24.51 11.02
C GLY A 480 -11.51 -23.59 11.85
N ALA A 481 -12.48 -22.90 11.24
CA ALA A 481 -13.36 -21.95 11.93
C ALA A 481 -14.30 -22.58 12.98
N HIS A 482 -14.46 -23.89 12.95
CA HIS A 482 -15.26 -24.65 13.93
C HIS A 482 -14.55 -24.83 15.29
N ASP A 483 -13.27 -24.48 15.37
CA ASP A 483 -12.45 -24.57 16.60
C ASP A 483 -11.85 -23.17 16.92
N PRO A 484 -12.70 -22.21 17.35
CA PRO A 484 -12.24 -20.87 17.69
C PRO A 484 -11.57 -20.85 19.08
N LEU A 485 -10.41 -20.19 19.17
CA LEU A 485 -9.66 -20.08 20.42
C LEU A 485 -10.08 -18.83 21.21
N ASP A 486 -10.25 -18.99 22.53
CA ASP A 486 -10.53 -17.88 23.45
C ASP A 486 -9.21 -17.22 23.88
N ALA A 487 -9.01 -15.96 23.48
CA ALA A 487 -7.77 -15.25 23.73
C ALA A 487 -7.52 -14.93 25.23
N ARG A 488 -8.50 -15.10 26.11
CA ARG A 488 -8.28 -14.99 27.56
C ARG A 488 -7.34 -16.08 28.10
N GLU A 489 -7.18 -17.19 27.37
CA GLU A 489 -6.25 -18.27 27.69
C GLU A 489 -4.85 -18.01 27.15
N LEU A 490 -4.66 -16.93 26.38
CA LEU A 490 -3.42 -16.59 25.70
C LEU A 490 -2.67 -15.46 26.42
N THR A 491 -1.37 -15.47 26.26
CA THR A 491 -0.47 -14.41 26.76
C THR A 491 -0.33 -13.28 25.74
N GLU A 492 0.34 -12.18 26.13
CA GLU A 492 0.72 -11.09 25.25
C GLU A 492 2.17 -11.22 24.75
N ASP A 493 2.88 -12.30 25.10
CA ASP A 493 4.24 -12.57 24.62
C ASP A 493 4.21 -13.23 23.22
N PRO A 494 4.70 -12.57 22.18
CA PRO A 494 4.72 -13.11 20.82
C PRO A 494 5.39 -14.49 20.71
N ALA A 495 6.42 -14.77 21.51
CA ALA A 495 7.12 -16.05 21.46
C ALA A 495 6.25 -17.23 21.95
N GLN A 496 5.34 -16.97 22.88
CA GLN A 496 4.42 -18.00 23.38
C GLN A 496 3.18 -18.15 22.50
N LEU A 497 2.91 -17.18 21.63
CA LEU A 497 1.79 -17.20 20.70
C LEU A 497 2.10 -17.93 19.38
N GLU A 498 3.37 -18.28 19.11
CA GLU A 498 3.76 -18.88 17.83
C GLU A 498 3.01 -20.18 17.50
N GLU A 499 2.82 -21.08 18.47
CA GLU A 499 2.08 -22.33 18.25
C GLU A 499 0.57 -22.11 18.16
N PRO A 500 -0.09 -21.38 19.09
CA PRO A 500 -1.50 -21.06 18.99
C PRO A 500 -1.90 -20.38 17.68
N ILE A 501 -1.12 -19.38 17.23
CA ILE A 501 -1.44 -18.66 15.99
C ILE A 501 -1.23 -19.49 14.72
N ASP A 502 -0.37 -20.50 14.75
CA ASP A 502 -0.15 -21.40 13.62
C ASP A 502 -1.25 -22.47 13.54
N SER A 503 -1.64 -23.05 14.68
CA SER A 503 -2.61 -24.16 14.76
C SER A 503 -4.06 -23.72 14.59
N HIS A 504 -4.44 -22.51 14.99
CA HIS A 504 -5.81 -22.00 14.91
C HIS A 504 -5.94 -20.87 13.88
N SER A 505 -7.12 -20.76 13.29
CA SER A 505 -7.45 -19.72 12.32
C SER A 505 -8.40 -18.64 12.85
N VAL A 506 -9.04 -18.88 13.99
CA VAL A 506 -10.07 -17.98 14.53
C VAL A 506 -9.83 -17.75 16.01
N PHE A 507 -9.83 -16.46 16.41
CA PHE A 507 -9.54 -16.00 17.76
C PHE A 507 -10.64 -15.03 18.21
N GLY A 508 -11.22 -15.27 19.37
CA GLY A 508 -12.22 -14.40 19.98
C GLY A 508 -11.75 -13.80 21.30
N ARG A 509 -12.38 -12.72 21.76
CA ARG A 509 -12.06 -11.94 22.97
C ARG A 509 -10.60 -11.44 23.00
N VAL A 510 -10.09 -11.08 21.83
CA VAL A 510 -8.71 -10.62 21.67
C VAL A 510 -8.61 -9.14 22.06
N THR A 511 -7.71 -8.81 22.97
CA THR A 511 -7.39 -7.42 23.33
C THR A 511 -6.56 -6.73 22.25
N PRO A 512 -6.50 -5.39 22.20
CA PRO A 512 -5.63 -4.67 21.26
C PRO A 512 -4.15 -5.05 21.38
N ALA A 513 -3.65 -5.27 22.60
CA ALA A 513 -2.27 -5.70 22.87
C ALA A 513 -2.04 -7.13 22.35
N GLN A 514 -3.00 -8.04 22.55
CA GLN A 514 -2.91 -9.40 21.99
C GLN A 514 -2.99 -9.40 20.47
N LYS A 515 -3.81 -8.55 19.83
CA LYS A 515 -3.82 -8.41 18.35
C LYS A 515 -2.41 -8.05 17.83
N GLN A 516 -1.75 -7.10 18.49
CA GLN A 516 -0.38 -6.72 18.15
C GLN A 516 0.60 -7.89 18.37
N ALA A 517 0.52 -8.58 19.49
CA ALA A 517 1.40 -9.70 19.82
C ALA A 517 1.22 -10.89 18.86
N MET A 518 0.00 -11.17 18.38
CA MET A 518 -0.30 -12.20 17.38
C MET A 518 0.37 -11.87 16.04
N VAL A 519 0.32 -10.61 15.60
CA VAL A 519 1.07 -10.18 14.40
C VAL A 519 2.57 -10.36 14.60
N GLY A 520 3.09 -10.02 15.79
CA GLY A 520 4.48 -10.25 16.16
C GLY A 520 4.88 -11.72 16.12
N ALA A 521 4.04 -12.63 16.59
CA ALA A 521 4.24 -14.08 16.56
C ALA A 521 4.33 -14.62 15.11
N LEU A 522 3.49 -14.11 14.20
CA LEU A 522 3.57 -14.45 12.77
C LEU A 522 4.89 -13.97 12.15
N HIS A 523 5.39 -12.79 12.54
CA HIS A 523 6.72 -12.31 12.10
C HIS A 523 7.87 -13.19 12.59
N LEU A 524 7.82 -13.70 13.84
CA LEU A 524 8.83 -14.64 14.34
C LEU A 524 8.88 -15.92 13.50
N ARG A 525 7.74 -16.34 12.95
CA ARG A 525 7.64 -17.45 12.00
C ARG A 525 8.02 -17.10 10.55
N GLY A 526 8.49 -15.88 10.30
CA GLY A 526 8.91 -15.39 8.98
C GLY A 526 7.75 -15.13 8.01
N ARG A 527 6.51 -14.95 8.52
CA ARG A 527 5.35 -14.62 7.71
C ARG A 527 5.33 -13.13 7.33
N THR A 528 4.81 -12.85 6.14
CA THR A 528 4.52 -11.49 5.69
C THR A 528 3.03 -11.23 5.90
N VAL A 529 2.72 -10.39 6.88
CA VAL A 529 1.38 -10.23 7.43
C VAL A 529 0.69 -8.98 6.89
N ALA A 530 -0.51 -9.15 6.33
CA ALA A 530 -1.46 -8.07 6.16
C ALA A 530 -2.48 -8.09 7.30
N MET A 531 -2.79 -6.94 7.90
CA MET A 531 -3.83 -6.79 8.91
C MET A 531 -4.91 -5.86 8.40
N THR A 532 -6.18 -6.26 8.51
CA THR A 532 -7.32 -5.40 8.22
C THR A 532 -8.03 -5.00 9.50
N GLY A 533 -8.53 -3.78 9.55
CA GLY A 533 -9.32 -3.31 10.68
C GLY A 533 -10.05 -2.01 10.38
N ASP A 534 -11.06 -1.69 11.18
CA ASP A 534 -11.84 -0.45 11.10
C ASP A 534 -11.92 0.30 12.45
N GLY A 535 -11.69 -0.40 13.55
CA GLY A 535 -11.75 0.13 14.90
C GLY A 535 -10.44 0.72 15.40
N VAL A 536 -10.53 1.54 16.44
CA VAL A 536 -9.36 2.09 17.16
C VAL A 536 -8.51 0.95 17.75
N ASN A 537 -9.15 -0.13 18.19
CA ASN A 537 -8.53 -1.32 18.76
C ASN A 537 -7.58 -2.06 17.81
N ASP A 538 -7.63 -1.76 16.51
CA ASP A 538 -6.78 -2.39 15.49
C ASP A 538 -5.51 -1.62 15.20
N VAL A 539 -5.39 -0.38 15.68
CA VAL A 539 -4.31 0.55 15.32
C VAL A 539 -2.93 -0.03 15.63
N LEU A 540 -2.75 -0.65 16.78
CA LEU A 540 -1.47 -1.26 17.18
C LEU A 540 -1.11 -2.44 16.27
N ALA A 541 -2.07 -3.30 15.96
CA ALA A 541 -1.87 -4.45 15.08
C ALA A 541 -1.63 -4.03 13.62
N LEU A 542 -2.36 -3.01 13.12
CA LEU A 542 -2.15 -2.42 11.79
C LEU A 542 -0.75 -1.82 11.64
N LYS A 543 -0.26 -1.15 12.69
CA LYS A 543 1.09 -0.57 12.71
C LYS A 543 2.18 -1.63 12.78
N GLN A 544 1.92 -2.74 13.46
CA GLN A 544 2.85 -3.87 13.59
C GLN A 544 2.94 -4.68 12.31
N ALA A 545 1.84 -4.83 11.56
CA ALA A 545 1.77 -5.60 10.33
C ALA A 545 2.69 -5.04 9.23
N ASP A 546 3.16 -5.90 8.31
CA ASP A 546 3.90 -5.47 7.11
C ASP A 546 3.01 -4.60 6.22
N LEU A 547 1.69 -4.85 6.24
CA LEU A 547 0.70 -4.12 5.49
C LEU A 547 -0.58 -3.91 6.33
N GLY A 548 -0.79 -2.72 6.82
CA GLY A 548 -2.05 -2.31 7.45
C GLY A 548 -3.06 -1.84 6.41
N ILE A 549 -4.29 -2.35 6.49
CA ILE A 549 -5.39 -2.07 5.58
C ILE A 549 -6.59 -1.57 6.39
N ALA A 550 -6.99 -0.34 6.18
CA ALA A 550 -8.16 0.25 6.82
C ALA A 550 -9.39 0.23 5.92
N MET A 551 -10.56 0.04 6.51
CA MET A 551 -11.84 0.28 5.84
C MET A 551 -12.09 1.79 5.75
N GLY A 552 -12.79 2.24 4.70
CA GLY A 552 -13.10 3.66 4.50
C GLY A 552 -14.02 4.24 5.58
N SER A 553 -14.94 3.42 6.11
CA SER A 553 -15.80 3.73 7.26
C SER A 553 -15.09 3.63 8.61
N GLY A 554 -13.86 3.11 8.63
CA GLY A 554 -13.11 2.94 9.86
C GLY A 554 -12.73 4.26 10.51
N SER A 555 -12.29 4.18 11.77
CA SER A 555 -11.85 5.36 12.53
C SER A 555 -10.75 6.12 11.79
N SER A 556 -10.67 7.41 11.99
CA SER A 556 -9.61 8.23 11.36
C SER A 556 -8.22 7.83 11.86
N ALA A 557 -8.07 7.31 13.08
CA ALA A 557 -6.81 6.74 13.57
C ALA A 557 -6.39 5.51 12.77
N THR A 558 -7.31 4.58 12.56
CA THR A 558 -7.06 3.38 11.75
C THR A 558 -6.64 3.77 10.34
N ARG A 559 -7.38 4.70 9.71
CA ARG A 559 -7.01 5.22 8.39
C ARG A 559 -5.68 5.97 8.37
N ALA A 560 -5.30 6.66 9.45
CA ALA A 560 -4.05 7.41 9.51
C ALA A 560 -2.80 6.53 9.56
N VAL A 561 -2.87 5.36 10.19
CA VAL A 561 -1.73 4.43 10.34
C VAL A 561 -1.67 3.36 9.26
N ALA A 562 -2.78 3.07 8.58
CA ALA A 562 -2.83 2.07 7.53
C ALA A 562 -2.06 2.50 6.28
N GLN A 563 -1.40 1.58 5.61
CA GLN A 563 -0.76 1.83 4.31
C GLN A 563 -1.75 1.80 3.15
N LEU A 564 -2.90 1.13 3.33
CA LEU A 564 -3.98 1.08 2.35
C LEU A 564 -5.31 1.45 3.01
N VAL A 565 -6.17 2.17 2.28
CA VAL A 565 -7.56 2.44 2.72
C VAL A 565 -8.54 2.04 1.62
N LEU A 566 -9.53 1.22 1.95
CA LEU A 566 -10.60 0.76 1.06
C LEU A 566 -11.78 1.73 1.13
N LEU A 567 -11.79 2.77 0.30
CA LEU A 567 -12.72 3.91 0.42
C LEU A 567 -14.20 3.54 0.30
N ASP A 568 -14.54 2.54 -0.49
CA ASP A 568 -15.93 2.07 -0.66
C ASP A 568 -16.32 0.97 0.33
N ASN A 569 -15.51 0.68 1.34
CA ASN A 569 -15.72 -0.41 2.32
C ASN A 569 -15.91 -1.80 1.70
N LYS A 570 -15.36 -2.05 0.51
CA LYS A 570 -15.51 -3.32 -0.20
C LYS A 570 -14.29 -4.19 0.01
N PHE A 571 -14.45 -5.25 0.81
CA PHE A 571 -13.39 -6.24 1.02
C PHE A 571 -13.07 -7.02 -0.26
N SER A 572 -14.05 -7.20 -1.16
CA SER A 572 -13.88 -7.84 -2.47
C SER A 572 -12.91 -7.14 -3.44
N VAL A 573 -12.45 -5.95 -3.12
CA VAL A 573 -11.40 -5.28 -3.90
C VAL A 573 -10.01 -5.91 -3.64
N MET A 574 -9.81 -6.58 -2.50
CA MET A 574 -8.52 -7.13 -2.08
C MET A 574 -7.88 -8.11 -3.09
N PRO A 575 -8.61 -9.03 -3.75
CA PRO A 575 -8.07 -9.83 -4.85
C PRO A 575 -7.37 -9.00 -5.93
N HIS A 576 -7.97 -7.91 -6.32
CA HIS A 576 -7.40 -7.00 -7.33
C HIS A 576 -6.18 -6.24 -6.80
N VAL A 577 -6.18 -5.89 -5.52
CA VAL A 577 -5.09 -5.20 -4.84
C VAL A 577 -3.84 -6.09 -4.82
N VAL A 578 -3.99 -7.36 -4.41
CA VAL A 578 -2.91 -8.36 -4.42
C VAL A 578 -2.42 -8.66 -5.84
N ALA A 579 -3.34 -8.81 -6.79
CA ALA A 579 -3.01 -9.05 -8.20
C ALA A 579 -2.18 -7.89 -8.80
N GLU A 580 -2.50 -6.63 -8.44
CA GLU A 580 -1.73 -5.48 -8.93
C GLU A 580 -0.32 -5.44 -8.30
N GLY A 581 -0.16 -5.76 -7.02
CA GLY A 581 1.15 -5.90 -6.38
C GLY A 581 2.02 -6.96 -7.08
N ARG A 582 1.47 -8.15 -7.31
CA ARG A 582 2.16 -9.25 -8.03
C ARG A 582 2.55 -8.86 -9.45
N ARG A 583 1.66 -8.16 -10.16
CA ARG A 583 1.92 -7.62 -11.49
C ARG A 583 3.14 -6.71 -11.50
N VAL A 584 3.20 -5.76 -10.56
CA VAL A 584 4.31 -4.81 -10.44
C VAL A 584 5.62 -5.54 -10.20
N LEU A 585 5.68 -6.43 -9.20
CA LEU A 585 6.90 -7.15 -8.87
C LEU A 585 7.38 -8.06 -10.00
N GLY A 586 6.48 -8.85 -10.59
CA GLY A 586 6.85 -9.72 -11.71
C GLY A 586 7.34 -8.95 -12.93
N ASN A 587 6.76 -7.78 -13.20
CA ASN A 587 7.23 -6.93 -14.30
C ASN A 587 8.58 -6.28 -13.99
N ILE A 588 8.81 -5.83 -12.74
CA ILE A 588 10.10 -5.30 -12.32
C ILE A 588 11.19 -6.37 -12.43
N GLU A 589 10.92 -7.62 -12.06
CA GLU A 589 11.87 -8.72 -12.19
C GLU A 589 12.29 -8.92 -13.66
N ARG A 590 11.31 -8.97 -14.58
CA ARG A 590 11.57 -9.10 -16.04
C ARG A 590 12.39 -7.97 -16.61
N VAL A 591 12.07 -6.74 -16.23
CA VAL A 591 12.80 -5.56 -16.67
C VAL A 591 14.22 -5.58 -16.08
N SER A 592 14.38 -6.01 -14.83
CA SER A 592 15.69 -6.12 -14.18
C SER A 592 16.60 -7.14 -14.87
N ASP A 593 16.07 -8.28 -15.37
CA ASP A 593 16.84 -9.26 -16.15
C ASP A 593 17.54 -8.59 -17.33
N VAL A 594 16.85 -7.71 -18.05
CA VAL A 594 17.39 -7.01 -19.23
C VAL A 594 18.41 -5.93 -18.84
N PHE A 595 18.09 -5.09 -17.83
CA PHE A 595 18.98 -4.01 -17.40
C PHE A 595 20.26 -4.52 -16.75
N LEU A 596 20.18 -5.57 -15.93
CA LEU A 596 21.35 -6.15 -15.30
C LEU A 596 22.24 -6.85 -16.33
N THR A 597 21.66 -7.56 -17.29
CA THR A 597 22.40 -8.15 -18.42
C THR A 597 23.22 -7.10 -19.14
N LYS A 598 22.64 -5.91 -19.40
CA LYS A 598 23.35 -4.76 -20.00
C LYS A 598 24.58 -4.36 -19.16
N THR A 599 24.36 -4.15 -17.86
CA THR A 599 25.43 -3.72 -16.96
C THR A 599 26.58 -4.74 -16.95
N PHE A 600 26.25 -6.06 -16.93
CA PHE A 600 27.27 -7.09 -16.95
C PHE A 600 28.04 -7.15 -18.26
N TYR A 601 27.38 -7.19 -19.43
CA TYR A 601 28.12 -7.25 -20.68
C TYR A 601 28.95 -5.99 -20.91
N ALA A 602 28.44 -4.81 -20.56
CA ALA A 602 29.19 -3.58 -20.68
C ALA A 602 30.41 -3.54 -19.79
N THR A 603 30.28 -4.00 -18.55
CA THR A 603 31.39 -4.10 -17.59
C THR A 603 32.46 -5.08 -18.09
N ILE A 604 32.05 -6.24 -18.59
CA ILE A 604 32.98 -7.27 -19.11
C ILE A 604 33.73 -6.75 -20.34
N ILE A 605 33.01 -6.13 -21.30
CA ILE A 605 33.62 -5.56 -22.50
C ILE A 605 34.61 -4.44 -22.11
N SER A 606 34.20 -3.53 -21.24
CA SER A 606 35.05 -2.41 -20.82
C SER A 606 36.27 -2.88 -20.03
N ALA A 607 36.11 -3.86 -19.15
CA ALA A 607 37.21 -4.46 -18.41
C ALA A 607 38.18 -5.21 -19.33
N PHE A 608 37.70 -6.02 -20.29
CA PHE A 608 38.50 -6.74 -21.24
C PHE A 608 39.35 -5.79 -22.11
N ILE A 609 38.71 -4.77 -22.67
CA ILE A 609 39.43 -3.75 -23.46
C ILE A 609 40.39 -2.93 -22.59
N GLY A 610 39.99 -2.58 -21.36
CA GLY A 610 40.91 -1.92 -20.40
C GLY A 610 42.13 -2.77 -20.10
N LEU A 611 41.95 -4.08 -19.85
CA LEU A 611 43.03 -5.00 -19.59
C LEU A 611 43.91 -5.31 -20.80
N SER A 612 43.45 -5.05 -22.02
CA SER A 612 44.25 -5.26 -23.24
C SER A 612 45.54 -4.46 -23.25
N VAL A 613 45.63 -3.39 -22.44
CA VAL A 613 46.86 -2.61 -22.24
C VAL A 613 47.97 -3.42 -21.58
N LEU A 614 47.64 -4.43 -20.78
CA LEU A 614 48.61 -5.29 -20.07
C LEU A 614 49.15 -6.43 -20.95
N PHE A 615 48.36 -6.84 -21.95
CA PHE A 615 48.65 -8.03 -22.75
C PHE A 615 48.99 -7.70 -24.22
N THR A 616 49.02 -6.41 -24.60
CA THR A 616 49.38 -5.96 -25.96
C THR A 616 48.66 -6.77 -27.05
N LEU A 617 47.35 -6.97 -26.91
CA LEU A 617 46.52 -7.85 -27.74
C LEU A 617 46.19 -7.32 -29.14
N GLY A 618 46.48 -6.02 -29.39
CA GLY A 618 46.21 -5.38 -30.68
C GLY A 618 47.31 -5.57 -31.74
N ALA A 619 47.03 -5.15 -32.98
CA ALA A 619 48.04 -5.15 -34.06
C ALA A 619 49.25 -4.26 -33.63
N ASN A 620 50.44 -4.74 -33.98
CA ASN A 620 51.74 -4.07 -33.63
C ASN A 620 52.01 -3.90 -32.13
N GLY A 621 51.40 -4.73 -31.27
CA GLY A 621 51.63 -4.67 -29.81
C GLY A 621 50.94 -3.47 -29.14
N GLN A 622 49.94 -2.85 -29.78
CA GLN A 622 49.13 -1.81 -29.15
C GLN A 622 47.89 -2.38 -28.43
N PRO A 623 47.28 -1.66 -27.45
CA PRO A 623 46.02 -2.06 -26.88
C PRO A 623 44.89 -2.04 -27.93
N LEU A 624 43.80 -2.77 -27.66
CA LEU A 624 42.63 -2.77 -28.55
C LEU A 624 41.85 -1.46 -28.44
N GLU A 625 41.39 -0.96 -29.56
CA GLU A 625 40.40 0.14 -29.60
C GLU A 625 39.05 -0.37 -29.10
N PHE A 626 38.22 0.56 -28.57
CA PHE A 626 36.90 0.17 -28.06
C PHE A 626 35.96 -0.27 -29.20
N PRO A 627 35.28 -1.44 -29.07
CA PRO A 627 34.56 -2.06 -30.19
C PRO A 627 33.24 -1.37 -30.55
N TYR A 628 32.83 -0.34 -29.80
CA TYR A 628 31.55 0.33 -30.03
C TYR A 628 31.68 1.83 -29.95
N LEU A 629 30.83 2.53 -30.70
CA LEU A 629 30.60 3.95 -30.56
C LEU A 629 29.42 4.18 -29.56
N PRO A 630 29.33 5.34 -28.90
CA PRO A 630 28.22 5.66 -28.01
C PRO A 630 26.84 5.50 -28.67
N ARG A 631 26.72 5.88 -29.95
CA ARG A 631 25.49 5.73 -30.74
C ARG A 631 25.06 4.25 -30.96
N HIS A 632 26.02 3.31 -31.04
CA HIS A 632 25.72 1.86 -31.14
C HIS A 632 25.00 1.40 -29.89
N PHE A 633 25.51 1.75 -28.70
CA PHE A 633 24.87 1.40 -27.44
C PHE A 633 23.54 2.13 -27.24
N THR A 634 23.41 3.38 -27.71
CA THR A 634 22.13 4.08 -27.68
C THR A 634 21.08 3.34 -28.51
N LEU A 635 21.44 2.90 -29.74
CA LEU A 635 20.57 2.12 -30.62
C LEU A 635 20.14 0.80 -29.96
N ILE A 636 21.13 -0.02 -29.52
CA ILE A 636 20.87 -1.33 -28.90
C ILE A 636 20.02 -1.15 -27.64
N SER A 637 20.42 -0.21 -26.75
CA SER A 637 19.70 0.02 -25.49
C SER A 637 18.28 0.53 -25.70
N SER A 638 18.05 1.37 -26.72
CA SER A 638 16.71 1.87 -27.02
C SER A 638 15.81 0.75 -27.52
N LEU A 639 16.29 -0.09 -28.44
CA LEU A 639 15.49 -1.12 -29.09
C LEU A 639 15.37 -2.43 -28.29
N THR A 640 16.34 -2.76 -27.42
CA THR A 640 16.30 -4.03 -26.67
C THR A 640 16.02 -3.86 -25.17
N ILE A 641 16.11 -2.63 -24.62
CA ILE A 641 16.01 -2.36 -23.20
C ILE A 641 14.99 -1.27 -22.87
N GLY A 642 15.24 -0.02 -23.31
CA GLY A 642 14.47 1.15 -22.84
C GLY A 642 13.02 1.14 -23.30
N ILE A 643 12.79 1.15 -24.61
CA ILE A 643 11.44 1.16 -25.20
C ILE A 643 10.66 -0.11 -24.80
N PRO A 644 11.17 -1.34 -25.09
CA PRO A 644 10.44 -2.53 -24.70
C PRO A 644 10.30 -2.70 -23.20
N GLY A 645 11.29 -2.32 -22.39
CA GLY A 645 11.23 -2.36 -20.94
C GLY A 645 10.10 -1.50 -20.37
N PHE A 646 9.87 -0.32 -20.95
CA PHE A 646 8.73 0.53 -20.56
C PHE A 646 7.39 -0.17 -20.81
N PHE A 647 7.19 -0.77 -21.98
CA PHE A 647 5.96 -1.50 -22.26
C PHE A 647 5.81 -2.74 -21.37
N LEU A 648 6.89 -3.52 -21.20
CA LEU A 648 6.88 -4.72 -20.35
C LEU A 648 6.57 -4.40 -18.88
N ALA A 649 7.06 -3.26 -18.36
CA ALA A 649 6.77 -2.82 -16.99
C ALA A 649 5.27 -2.55 -16.75
N LEU A 650 4.51 -2.23 -17.79
CA LEU A 650 3.08 -1.87 -17.71
C LEU A 650 2.12 -3.00 -18.10
N MET A 651 2.62 -4.09 -18.68
CA MET A 651 1.80 -5.20 -19.19
C MET A 651 1.21 -6.06 -18.07
N PRO A 652 0.11 -6.81 -18.32
CA PRO A 652 -0.44 -7.77 -17.38
C PRO A 652 0.58 -8.84 -17.00
N ASN A 653 0.64 -9.18 -15.71
CA ASN A 653 1.43 -10.28 -15.18
C ASN A 653 0.66 -10.95 -14.04
N THR A 654 0.53 -12.25 -14.07
CA THR A 654 -0.19 -13.06 -13.09
C THR A 654 0.72 -14.02 -12.33
N GLU A 655 2.03 -13.91 -12.53
CA GLU A 655 2.98 -14.79 -11.86
C GLU A 655 2.97 -14.54 -10.35
N ARG A 656 3.03 -15.62 -9.57
CA ARG A 656 3.13 -15.55 -8.11
C ARG A 656 4.48 -14.98 -7.70
N PHE A 657 4.46 -14.18 -6.64
CA PHE A 657 5.70 -13.72 -6.02
C PHE A 657 6.52 -14.89 -5.47
N ARG A 658 7.83 -14.77 -5.59
CA ARG A 658 8.81 -15.68 -4.98
C ARG A 658 9.88 -14.89 -4.26
N PRO A 659 10.35 -15.31 -3.08
CA PRO A 659 11.39 -14.59 -2.35
C PRO A 659 12.75 -14.66 -3.07
N GLY A 660 13.68 -13.74 -2.73
CA GLY A 660 15.04 -13.73 -3.27
C GLY A 660 15.15 -13.11 -4.67
N PHE A 661 14.52 -11.94 -4.88
CA PHE A 661 14.52 -11.19 -6.14
C PHE A 661 15.90 -11.04 -6.77
N LEU A 662 16.87 -10.47 -6.03
CA LEU A 662 18.21 -10.20 -6.55
C LEU A 662 18.93 -11.48 -6.99
N ARG A 663 18.84 -12.56 -6.21
CA ARG A 663 19.43 -13.84 -6.56
C ARG A 663 18.86 -14.39 -7.86
N ARG A 664 17.53 -14.33 -8.05
CA ARG A 664 16.89 -14.85 -9.26
C ARG A 664 17.28 -14.08 -10.50
N VAL A 665 17.32 -12.73 -10.40
CA VAL A 665 17.76 -11.88 -11.52
C VAL A 665 19.23 -12.14 -11.85
N LEU A 666 20.12 -12.22 -10.87
CA LEU A 666 21.55 -12.48 -11.09
C LEU A 666 21.83 -13.87 -11.70
N LEU A 667 21.06 -14.90 -11.34
CA LEU A 667 21.18 -16.24 -11.93
C LEU A 667 21.01 -16.25 -13.46
N PHE A 668 20.21 -15.32 -13.98
CA PHE A 668 20.04 -15.16 -15.42
C PHE A 668 20.96 -14.07 -16.00
N ALA A 669 20.98 -12.89 -15.40
CA ALA A 669 21.64 -11.71 -15.96
C ALA A 669 23.16 -11.85 -16.08
N VAL A 670 23.81 -12.56 -15.13
CA VAL A 670 25.28 -12.77 -15.18
C VAL A 670 25.68 -13.65 -16.35
N PRO A 671 25.15 -14.89 -16.50
CA PRO A 671 25.51 -15.73 -17.65
C PRO A 671 25.10 -15.10 -18.99
N ALA A 672 23.90 -14.48 -19.07
CA ALA A 672 23.46 -13.79 -20.28
C ALA A 672 24.40 -12.63 -20.63
N GLY A 673 24.87 -11.84 -19.63
CA GLY A 673 25.84 -10.79 -19.83
C GLY A 673 27.19 -11.30 -20.36
N VAL A 674 27.68 -12.41 -19.83
CA VAL A 674 28.89 -13.08 -20.34
C VAL A 674 28.73 -13.51 -21.79
N ILE A 675 27.60 -14.14 -22.14
CA ILE A 675 27.31 -14.58 -23.51
C ILE A 675 27.23 -13.38 -24.47
N CYS A 676 26.54 -12.30 -24.08
CA CYS A 676 26.46 -11.06 -24.85
C CYS A 676 27.85 -10.45 -25.10
N ALA A 677 28.67 -10.37 -24.05
CA ALA A 677 30.03 -9.85 -24.13
C ALA A 677 30.89 -10.74 -25.05
N ALA A 678 30.82 -12.05 -24.88
CA ALA A 678 31.60 -13.01 -25.69
C ALA A 678 31.20 -12.95 -27.19
N ALA A 679 29.90 -12.85 -27.49
CA ALA A 679 29.45 -12.73 -28.88
C ALA A 679 29.91 -11.41 -29.53
N GLY A 680 29.77 -10.28 -28.83
CA GLY A 680 30.20 -8.99 -29.34
C GLY A 680 31.71 -8.88 -29.49
N LEU A 681 32.49 -9.23 -28.45
CA LEU A 681 33.95 -9.22 -28.50
C LEU A 681 34.49 -10.27 -29.47
N GLY A 682 33.92 -11.48 -29.49
CA GLY A 682 34.32 -12.53 -30.42
C GLY A 682 34.16 -12.11 -31.88
N THR A 683 33.03 -11.51 -32.23
CA THR A 683 32.81 -10.94 -33.57
C THR A 683 33.84 -9.87 -33.88
N TYR A 684 34.03 -8.89 -32.97
CA TYR A 684 34.99 -7.81 -33.14
C TYR A 684 36.40 -8.32 -33.39
N LEU A 685 36.88 -9.24 -32.56
CA LEU A 685 38.26 -9.79 -32.67
C LEU A 685 38.44 -10.62 -33.92
N VAL A 686 37.47 -11.42 -34.33
CA VAL A 686 37.54 -12.24 -35.55
C VAL A 686 37.60 -11.36 -36.78
N VAL A 687 36.71 -10.33 -36.89
CA VAL A 687 36.70 -9.43 -38.05
C VAL A 687 38.01 -8.62 -38.15
N LEU A 688 38.54 -8.14 -37.01
CA LEU A 688 39.84 -7.48 -36.99
C LEU A 688 40.98 -8.45 -37.41
N SER A 689 40.93 -9.70 -36.98
CA SER A 689 42.00 -10.70 -37.27
C SER A 689 42.11 -11.09 -38.75
N ILE A 690 41.02 -10.89 -39.51
CA ILE A 690 41.02 -11.14 -40.96
C ILE A 690 41.41 -9.89 -41.76
N GLY A 691 41.77 -8.78 -41.08
CA GLY A 691 42.31 -7.59 -41.68
C GLY A 691 41.31 -6.56 -42.16
N GLU A 692 40.05 -6.70 -41.75
CA GLU A 692 39.00 -5.74 -42.13
C GLU A 692 39.14 -4.39 -41.37
N PRO A 693 38.64 -3.29 -41.93
CA PRO A 693 38.64 -2.00 -41.28
C PRO A 693 37.95 -1.98 -39.92
N LEU A 694 38.39 -1.14 -39.00
CA LEU A 694 37.81 -0.96 -37.67
C LEU A 694 36.31 -0.64 -37.70
N ALA A 695 35.87 0.16 -38.69
CA ALA A 695 34.45 0.51 -38.86
C ALA A 695 33.58 -0.71 -39.16
N ASP A 696 34.10 -1.66 -39.93
CA ASP A 696 33.42 -2.87 -40.30
C ASP A 696 33.35 -3.87 -39.12
N ALA A 697 34.47 -3.97 -38.38
CA ALA A 697 34.50 -4.75 -37.15
C ALA A 697 33.52 -4.21 -36.08
N ARG A 698 33.40 -2.88 -35.94
CA ARG A 698 32.42 -2.23 -35.06
C ARG A 698 30.96 -2.48 -35.49
N SER A 699 30.70 -2.41 -36.82
CA SER A 699 29.37 -2.70 -37.38
C SER A 699 28.96 -4.14 -37.14
N ALA A 700 29.86 -5.09 -37.46
CA ALA A 700 29.64 -6.53 -37.26
C ALA A 700 29.38 -6.87 -35.77
N ALA A 701 30.21 -6.32 -34.85
CA ALA A 701 30.03 -6.50 -33.42
C ALA A 701 28.68 -5.94 -32.92
N THR A 702 28.24 -4.79 -33.48
CA THR A 702 26.94 -4.17 -33.14
C THR A 702 25.78 -5.06 -33.60
N ILE A 703 25.82 -5.63 -34.79
CA ILE A 703 24.80 -6.57 -35.29
C ILE A 703 24.75 -7.83 -34.40
N ALA A 704 25.93 -8.43 -34.10
CA ALA A 704 25.98 -9.62 -33.23
C ALA A 704 25.42 -9.33 -31.84
N LEU A 705 25.83 -8.22 -31.21
CA LEU A 705 25.32 -7.84 -29.89
C LEU A 705 23.83 -7.57 -29.88
N PHE A 706 23.29 -6.91 -30.96
CA PHE A 706 21.85 -6.72 -31.08
C PHE A 706 21.10 -8.05 -31.13
N ILE A 707 21.54 -9.01 -31.93
CA ILE A 707 20.88 -10.34 -32.06
C ILE A 707 20.81 -11.05 -30.69
N VAL A 708 21.91 -11.04 -29.91
CA VAL A 708 21.95 -11.71 -28.61
C VAL A 708 21.10 -10.96 -27.59
N THR A 709 21.20 -9.62 -27.52
CA THR A 709 20.39 -8.81 -26.58
C THR A 709 18.91 -8.84 -26.95
N PHE A 710 18.57 -8.98 -28.22
CA PHE A 710 17.19 -9.21 -28.67
C PHE A 710 16.66 -10.57 -28.19
N ALA A 711 17.49 -11.62 -28.18
CA ALA A 711 17.11 -12.92 -27.60
C ALA A 711 16.87 -12.82 -26.07
N VAL A 712 17.65 -12.00 -25.35
CA VAL A 712 17.39 -11.68 -23.93
C VAL A 712 16.02 -10.99 -23.79
N LEU A 713 15.72 -9.99 -24.61
CA LEU A 713 14.42 -9.31 -24.63
C LEU A 713 13.26 -10.29 -24.86
N VAL A 714 13.35 -11.15 -25.87
CA VAL A 714 12.32 -12.14 -26.18
C VAL A 714 12.10 -13.11 -25.03
N HIS A 715 13.18 -13.51 -24.33
CA HIS A 715 13.04 -14.32 -23.11
C HIS A 715 12.31 -13.58 -22.01
N SER A 716 12.71 -12.36 -21.68
CA SER A 716 12.10 -11.54 -20.62
C SER A 716 10.66 -11.13 -20.94
N ALA A 717 10.27 -11.11 -22.23
CA ALA A 717 8.91 -10.82 -22.68
C ALA A 717 7.94 -12.00 -22.54
N ARG A 718 8.39 -13.20 -22.16
CA ARG A 718 7.51 -14.38 -22.03
C ARG A 718 6.50 -14.21 -20.86
N PRO A 719 5.28 -14.82 -20.99
CA PRO A 719 4.72 -15.54 -22.16
C PRO A 719 4.43 -14.56 -23.32
N LEU A 720 4.69 -14.99 -24.54
CA LEU A 720 4.54 -14.17 -25.74
C LEU A 720 3.06 -14.11 -26.17
N ASP A 721 2.32 -13.15 -25.64
CA ASP A 721 1.01 -12.76 -26.16
C ASP A 721 1.14 -11.82 -27.39
N LEU A 722 0.01 -11.54 -28.05
CA LEU A 722 0.00 -10.69 -29.25
C LEU A 722 0.63 -9.31 -29.04
N LEU A 723 0.42 -8.72 -27.86
CA LEU A 723 0.94 -7.39 -27.52
C LEU A 723 2.47 -7.43 -27.35
N ARG A 724 2.98 -8.43 -26.60
CA ARG A 724 4.42 -8.60 -26.35
C ARG A 724 5.15 -9.01 -27.64
N LEU A 725 4.54 -9.89 -28.43
CA LEU A 725 5.05 -10.25 -29.75
C LEU A 725 5.11 -9.02 -30.67
N GLY A 726 4.06 -8.18 -30.65
CA GLY A 726 4.01 -6.94 -31.41
C GLY A 726 5.13 -5.97 -31.03
N VAL A 727 5.43 -5.81 -29.72
CA VAL A 727 6.56 -4.98 -29.26
C VAL A 727 7.89 -5.56 -29.74
N CYS A 728 8.13 -6.86 -29.56
CA CYS A 728 9.36 -7.49 -30.03
C CYS A 728 9.52 -7.36 -31.57
N ALA A 729 8.45 -7.61 -32.32
CA ALA A 729 8.46 -7.47 -33.78
C ALA A 729 8.76 -6.01 -34.23
N ALA A 730 8.17 -5.03 -33.57
CA ALA A 730 8.42 -3.62 -33.83
C ALA A 730 9.90 -3.24 -33.58
N MET A 731 10.49 -3.74 -32.48
CA MET A 731 11.90 -3.49 -32.16
C MET A 731 12.84 -4.13 -33.21
N LEU A 732 12.56 -5.37 -33.61
CA LEU A 732 13.32 -6.07 -34.65
C LEU A 732 13.21 -5.32 -35.98
N LEU A 733 11.98 -4.98 -36.40
CA LEU A 733 11.74 -4.23 -37.63
C LEU A 733 12.45 -2.88 -37.61
N SER A 734 12.43 -2.17 -36.49
CA SER A 734 13.14 -0.90 -36.35
C SER A 734 14.65 -1.05 -36.56
N PHE A 735 15.26 -2.12 -36.03
CA PHE A 735 16.68 -2.41 -36.28
C PHE A 735 16.94 -2.75 -37.76
N VAL A 736 16.10 -3.56 -38.38
CA VAL A 736 16.20 -3.87 -39.82
C VAL A 736 16.10 -2.58 -40.65
N VAL A 737 15.17 -1.68 -40.32
CA VAL A 737 15.05 -0.37 -40.96
C VAL A 737 16.34 0.45 -40.83
N VAL A 738 16.96 0.44 -39.63
CA VAL A 738 18.25 1.13 -39.44
C VAL A 738 19.34 0.55 -40.35
N LEU A 739 19.38 -0.75 -40.55
CA LEU A 739 20.41 -1.39 -41.40
C LEU A 739 20.25 -1.06 -42.88
N PHE A 740 19.02 -0.97 -43.39
CA PHE A 740 18.75 -0.86 -44.83
C PHE A 740 18.39 0.55 -45.30
N VAL A 741 18.09 1.49 -44.42
CA VAL A 741 17.87 2.90 -44.77
C VAL A 741 19.21 3.67 -44.71
N PRO A 742 19.79 4.12 -45.83
CA PRO A 742 21.15 4.67 -45.86
C PRO A 742 21.37 5.85 -44.91
N TRP A 743 20.36 6.72 -44.73
CA TRP A 743 20.46 7.83 -43.80
C TRP A 743 20.58 7.38 -42.35
N LEU A 744 19.81 6.36 -41.96
CA LEU A 744 19.83 5.79 -40.60
C LEU A 744 21.12 4.99 -40.34
N SER A 745 21.54 4.15 -41.31
CA SER A 745 22.78 3.40 -41.19
C SER A 745 24.00 4.31 -41.04
N ASN A 746 24.07 5.39 -41.81
CA ASN A 746 25.10 6.42 -41.67
C ASN A 746 25.00 7.14 -40.33
N PHE A 747 23.80 7.50 -39.89
CA PHE A 747 23.57 8.18 -38.63
C PHE A 747 24.06 7.35 -37.44
N PHE A 748 23.73 6.05 -37.39
CA PHE A 748 24.19 5.16 -36.35
C PHE A 748 25.55 4.52 -36.64
N ALA A 749 26.14 4.70 -37.80
CA ALA A 749 27.39 4.07 -38.26
C ALA A 749 27.36 2.54 -38.14
N VAL A 750 26.26 1.93 -38.59
CA VAL A 750 26.09 0.48 -38.64
C VAL A 750 25.78 0.10 -40.10
N TYR A 751 26.69 -0.59 -40.72
CA TYR A 751 26.61 -0.92 -42.15
C TYR A 751 26.48 -2.43 -42.35
N VAL A 752 25.66 -2.84 -43.31
CA VAL A 752 25.65 -4.22 -43.79
C VAL A 752 26.82 -4.36 -44.76
N GLN A 753 27.87 -5.02 -44.29
CA GLN A 753 29.14 -5.18 -44.98
C GLN A 753 29.14 -6.43 -45.91
N PRO A 754 30.22 -6.69 -46.69
CA PRO A 754 30.36 -7.85 -47.51
C PRO A 754 29.88 -9.14 -46.81
N GLU A 755 29.39 -10.09 -47.58
CA GLU A 755 28.72 -11.31 -47.10
C GLU A 755 29.46 -12.02 -45.95
N ARG A 756 30.80 -11.93 -45.94
CA ARG A 756 31.66 -12.59 -44.91
C ARG A 756 31.50 -12.03 -43.53
N ASP A 757 31.57 -10.69 -43.35
CA ASP A 757 31.55 -10.03 -42.05
C ASP A 757 30.16 -10.08 -41.41
N THR A 758 29.15 -9.88 -42.26
CA THR A 758 27.76 -10.04 -41.86
C THR A 758 27.46 -11.51 -41.50
N ALA A 759 28.02 -12.48 -42.20
CA ALA A 759 27.87 -13.91 -41.86
C ALA A 759 28.52 -14.23 -40.49
N ILE A 760 29.72 -13.67 -40.21
CA ILE A 760 30.38 -13.84 -38.92
C ILE A 760 29.51 -13.22 -37.80
N ALA A 761 29.01 -11.98 -38.01
CA ALA A 761 28.16 -11.30 -37.04
C ALA A 761 26.88 -12.08 -36.74
N VAL A 762 26.22 -12.61 -37.79
CA VAL A 762 25.01 -13.41 -37.62
C VAL A 762 25.34 -14.77 -36.96
N ALA A 763 26.45 -15.43 -37.29
CA ALA A 763 26.86 -16.67 -36.66
C ALA A 763 27.11 -16.53 -35.15
N PHE A 764 27.90 -15.54 -34.74
CA PHE A 764 28.13 -15.24 -33.33
C PHE A 764 26.84 -14.79 -32.63
N GLY A 765 26.03 -13.96 -33.29
CA GLY A 765 24.75 -13.49 -32.78
C GLY A 765 23.78 -14.64 -32.54
N LEU A 766 23.54 -15.52 -33.51
CA LEU A 766 22.66 -16.69 -33.38
C LEU A 766 23.19 -17.72 -32.41
N GLY A 767 24.51 -17.98 -32.42
CA GLY A 767 25.17 -18.84 -31.44
C GLY A 767 24.96 -18.33 -30.01
N GLY A 768 25.15 -17.02 -29.79
CA GLY A 768 24.88 -16.35 -28.52
C GLY A 768 23.39 -16.41 -28.14
N ALA A 769 22.49 -16.18 -29.07
CA ALA A 769 21.03 -16.28 -28.86
C ALA A 769 20.59 -17.70 -28.45
N LEU A 770 21.20 -18.73 -29.05
CA LEU A 770 20.98 -20.13 -28.67
C LEU A 770 21.46 -20.39 -27.24
N LEU A 771 22.66 -19.93 -26.88
CA LEU A 771 23.22 -20.07 -25.53
C LEU A 771 22.36 -19.32 -24.48
N VAL A 772 21.91 -18.11 -24.78
CA VAL A 772 20.96 -17.37 -23.91
C VAL A 772 19.66 -18.17 -23.73
N SER A 773 19.14 -18.79 -24.80
CA SER A 773 17.92 -19.61 -24.74
C SER A 773 18.11 -20.88 -23.88
N VAL A 774 19.30 -21.49 -23.93
CA VAL A 774 19.65 -22.64 -23.05
C VAL A 774 19.78 -22.18 -21.61
N THR A 775 20.52 -21.09 -21.36
CA THR A 775 20.68 -20.48 -20.02
C THR A 775 19.32 -20.17 -19.41
N ALA A 776 18.42 -19.54 -20.18
CA ALA A 776 17.07 -19.22 -19.75
C ALA A 776 16.31 -20.48 -19.30
N ARG A 777 16.34 -21.57 -20.05
CA ARG A 777 15.69 -22.83 -19.66
C ARG A 777 16.26 -23.44 -18.38
N VAL A 778 17.58 -23.35 -18.21
CA VAL A 778 18.25 -23.85 -17.00
C VAL A 778 17.87 -22.99 -15.80
N THR A 779 17.94 -21.66 -15.93
CA THR A 779 17.59 -20.74 -14.85
C THR A 779 16.12 -20.81 -14.49
N ASP A 780 15.22 -20.98 -15.45
CA ASP A 780 13.78 -21.18 -15.19
C ASP A 780 13.52 -22.46 -14.36
N ARG A 781 14.28 -23.52 -14.58
CA ARG A 781 14.21 -24.74 -13.76
C ARG A 781 14.73 -24.48 -12.34
N LEU A 782 15.87 -23.79 -12.19
CA LEU A 782 16.45 -23.45 -10.91
C LEU A 782 15.62 -22.43 -10.12
N ARG A 783 14.87 -21.58 -10.80
CA ARG A 783 13.92 -20.65 -10.18
C ARG A 783 12.65 -21.35 -9.68
N ARG A 784 12.34 -22.53 -10.21
CA ARG A 784 11.16 -23.33 -9.80
C ARG A 784 11.48 -24.33 -8.68
N ALA A 785 12.72 -24.78 -8.60
CA ALA A 785 13.23 -25.62 -7.53
C ALA A 785 13.56 -24.76 -6.28
#